data_b9511ff5ef5e0e876f9af016ee5ebe6e
#
_entry.id   b9511ff5ef5e0e876f9af016ee5ebe6e
#
_cell.length_a   1.000
_cell.length_b   1.000
_cell.length_c   1.000
_cell.angle_alpha   90.00
_cell.angle_beta   90.00
_cell.angle_gamma   90.00
#
_symmetry.space_group_name_H-M   'P 1'
#
loop_
_entity.id
_entity.type
_entity.pdbx_description
1 polymer ?
#
loop_
_entity_poly.entity_id
_entity_poly.type
_entity_poly.pdbx_seq_one_letter_code
_entity_poly.pdbx_strand_id
1 'polypeptide(L)'
;MELLAPAGSMEALRAAVCNGADAVYLGADTFNARMNARNFSAADLQEAVVYCHVRGVKVHLTLNTLVLDREMPRAAELIRLAASCGVDAFIVQDLGVVSLCRQLAPDVPIHASTQMSIHSLEGVMEAAALGCSRVVLARELPAEEIAHICKKSPVEIEVFVHGALCMCYSGQCYLSSVIGRRSGNRGQCAQPCRLPYGYGRFESTRYPLSLKDNCLAGELDELRRMGVASIKIEGRMKRPEYVAIVTRAYRTVLNGGKLMPSDLQELETAFSRQGFTDGYFRGQTGSDMFGRRQEGEDTADLFASARATYEQGEPQRIGVRFYAMIRRGEPAQLAVEDPDGNLCRTRGPVPEQAVYRSLTPQDLEQQLKKTGGTPYLCTAVRSSLDPDLMLPASAINAMRRDVIAELTAKRGRAAPARLNAYDEPPRYDGIAGEPQLTIAVRTAGQITSRMLSMKPTVLYVPLSELAEHPDLPQRVSVETQLAAILPRVIWSGELAPVARQLRTVYEMGVRQVLAGNLGQLHIARTAGFAVRGDFGLNIVNSRAMRYLREQGLDSQLLSFELTLPQIRDISKAVPAELLIYGRLPLMLMENCVMKNRTGICACQTGTVRLVDRVGEEFPIVKDPGTCRNVLLNGKKLYLLDKKDALRGMGLWALRLQFTTENPGEIDKVLMDYQGRAVFDAGSYTRGLYSRGVE
;
A
#
# COMPACT_ATOMS: atom_id res chain seq x y z
N MET A 1 -15.93 -5.96 -11.31
CA MET A 1 -14.61 -6.05 -10.64
C MET A 1 -13.60 -5.33 -11.53
N GLU A 2 -13.01 -4.25 -11.05
CA GLU A 2 -12.06 -3.38 -11.76
C GLU A 2 -10.70 -4.05 -11.92
N LEU A 3 -10.07 -3.96 -13.09
CA LEU A 3 -8.69 -4.39 -13.33
C LEU A 3 -7.75 -3.19 -13.26
N LEU A 4 -6.99 -3.09 -12.17
CA LEU A 4 -6.04 -2.02 -11.92
C LEU A 4 -4.61 -2.46 -12.29
N ALA A 5 -4.07 -1.87 -13.37
CA ALA A 5 -2.76 -2.20 -13.92
C ALA A 5 -1.68 -1.18 -13.52
N PRO A 6 -0.40 -1.60 -13.41
CA PRO A 6 0.70 -0.71 -13.10
C PRO A 6 1.14 0.12 -14.32
N ALA A 7 1.46 1.40 -14.12
CA ALA A 7 2.11 2.24 -15.13
C ALA A 7 3.35 2.92 -14.53
N GLY A 8 4.53 2.45 -14.95
CA GLY A 8 5.81 3.04 -14.57
C GLY A 8 6.38 4.02 -15.60
N SER A 9 5.72 4.16 -16.76
CA SER A 9 6.04 5.07 -17.86
C SER A 9 4.82 5.24 -18.76
N MET A 10 4.82 6.22 -19.67
CA MET A 10 3.78 6.40 -20.69
C MET A 10 3.63 5.16 -21.59
N GLU A 11 4.72 4.48 -21.92
CA GLU A 11 4.68 3.24 -22.70
C GLU A 11 3.97 2.11 -21.94
N ALA A 12 4.31 1.92 -20.65
CA ALA A 12 3.64 0.94 -19.80
C ALA A 12 2.14 1.27 -19.58
N LEU A 13 1.79 2.56 -19.53
CA LEU A 13 0.41 3.03 -19.46
C LEU A 13 -0.34 2.63 -20.73
N ARG A 14 0.22 2.89 -21.93
CA ARG A 14 -0.37 2.46 -23.19
C ARG A 14 -0.54 0.95 -23.25
N ALA A 15 0.49 0.20 -22.82
CA ALA A 15 0.45 -1.25 -22.74
C ALA A 15 -0.72 -1.75 -21.85
N ALA A 16 -0.93 -1.14 -20.69
CA ALA A 16 -2.06 -1.47 -19.81
C ALA A 16 -3.42 -1.17 -20.46
N VAL A 17 -3.58 0.05 -20.98
CA VAL A 17 -4.84 0.50 -21.59
C VAL A 17 -5.21 -0.33 -22.81
N CYS A 18 -4.27 -0.56 -23.72
CA CYS A 18 -4.51 -1.35 -24.94
C CYS A 18 -4.84 -2.81 -24.64
N ASN A 19 -4.36 -3.36 -23.53
CA ASN A 19 -4.62 -4.75 -23.13
C ASN A 19 -5.76 -4.89 -22.10
N GLY A 20 -6.56 -3.85 -21.89
CA GLY A 20 -7.86 -3.96 -21.22
C GLY A 20 -7.90 -3.57 -19.75
N ALA A 21 -6.97 -2.78 -19.22
CA ALA A 21 -7.09 -2.20 -17.89
C ALA A 21 -8.33 -1.31 -17.78
N ASP A 22 -9.03 -1.34 -16.65
CA ASP A 22 -10.12 -0.41 -16.30
C ASP A 22 -9.58 0.82 -15.57
N ALA A 23 -8.46 0.65 -14.88
CA ALA A 23 -7.74 1.71 -14.20
C ALA A 23 -6.23 1.45 -14.27
N VAL A 24 -5.43 2.53 -14.20
CA VAL A 24 -3.99 2.46 -14.05
C VAL A 24 -3.56 3.17 -12.77
N TYR A 25 -2.51 2.65 -12.11
CA TYR A 25 -1.88 3.37 -11.02
C TYR A 25 -0.44 3.73 -11.36
N LEU A 26 -0.12 4.98 -11.12
CA LEU A 26 1.16 5.58 -11.48
C LEU A 26 1.73 6.41 -10.32
N GLY A 27 2.98 6.80 -10.41
CA GLY A 27 3.65 7.64 -9.42
C GLY A 27 4.24 8.88 -10.08
N ALA A 28 4.18 10.00 -9.39
CA ALA A 28 4.96 11.18 -9.73
C ALA A 28 6.44 10.96 -9.35
N ASP A 29 7.31 11.90 -9.68
CA ASP A 29 8.75 11.83 -9.38
C ASP A 29 9.08 11.73 -7.88
N THR A 30 8.11 12.00 -7.02
CA THR A 30 8.26 11.98 -5.55
C THR A 30 7.08 11.29 -4.87
N PHE A 31 7.26 10.95 -3.58
CA PHE A 31 6.25 10.44 -2.66
C PHE A 31 5.57 9.12 -3.07
N ASN A 32 6.28 8.27 -3.82
CA ASN A 32 5.74 6.98 -4.22
C ASN A 32 6.68 5.81 -3.87
N ALA A 33 6.11 4.62 -3.62
CA ALA A 33 6.83 3.43 -3.18
C ALA A 33 7.77 2.81 -4.24
N ARG A 34 7.87 3.39 -5.43
CA ARG A 34 8.73 2.96 -6.54
C ARG A 34 9.47 4.16 -7.14
N MET A 35 10.20 4.90 -6.29
CA MET A 35 10.96 6.09 -6.72
C MET A 35 11.98 5.83 -7.83
N ASN A 36 12.47 4.60 -7.94
CA ASN A 36 13.41 4.18 -8.99
C ASN A 36 12.71 3.81 -10.32
N ALA A 37 11.39 3.87 -10.43
CA ALA A 37 10.70 3.80 -11.72
C ALA A 37 10.92 5.11 -12.50
N ARG A 38 10.61 5.13 -13.80
CA ARG A 38 10.75 6.35 -14.63
C ARG A 38 9.81 7.47 -14.14
N ASN A 39 8.66 7.10 -13.55
CA ASN A 39 7.65 8.00 -12.99
C ASN A 39 7.15 9.08 -13.98
N PHE A 40 6.24 9.94 -13.54
CA PHE A 40 5.55 10.92 -14.37
C PHE A 40 5.88 12.33 -13.88
N SER A 41 6.37 13.19 -14.78
CA SER A 41 6.44 14.62 -14.53
C SER A 41 5.04 15.25 -14.50
N ALA A 42 4.94 16.52 -14.15
CA ALA A 42 3.66 17.24 -14.19
C ALA A 42 2.99 17.23 -15.57
N ALA A 43 3.79 17.40 -16.64
CA ALA A 43 3.31 17.35 -18.01
C ALA A 43 2.86 15.94 -18.42
N ASP A 44 3.68 14.92 -18.08
CA ASP A 44 3.34 13.52 -18.35
C ASP A 44 2.07 13.10 -17.62
N LEU A 45 1.84 13.61 -16.40
CA LEU A 45 0.63 13.31 -15.62
C LEU A 45 -0.63 13.83 -16.33
N GLN A 46 -0.58 15.06 -16.83
CA GLN A 46 -1.69 15.64 -17.59
C GLN A 46 -1.97 14.85 -18.88
N GLU A 47 -0.91 14.49 -19.63
CA GLU A 47 -1.03 13.65 -20.83
C GLU A 47 -1.62 12.28 -20.49
N ALA A 48 -1.15 11.64 -19.42
CA ALA A 48 -1.62 10.33 -18.97
C ALA A 48 -3.11 10.34 -18.62
N VAL A 49 -3.58 11.36 -17.88
CA VAL A 49 -4.99 11.49 -17.51
C VAL A 49 -5.86 11.67 -18.76
N VAL A 50 -5.50 12.59 -19.65
CA VAL A 50 -6.24 12.81 -20.91
C VAL A 50 -6.29 11.53 -21.74
N TYR A 51 -5.14 10.84 -21.92
CA TYR A 51 -5.05 9.60 -22.68
C TYR A 51 -5.98 8.53 -22.11
N CYS A 52 -5.98 8.36 -20.79
CA CYS A 52 -6.80 7.35 -20.10
C CYS A 52 -8.30 7.71 -20.17
N HIS A 53 -8.67 8.93 -19.82
CA HIS A 53 -10.08 9.36 -19.77
C HIS A 53 -10.77 9.27 -21.13
N VAL A 54 -10.07 9.66 -22.21
CA VAL A 54 -10.58 9.49 -23.58
C VAL A 54 -10.94 8.02 -23.85
N ARG A 55 -10.24 7.07 -23.21
CA ARG A 55 -10.44 5.62 -23.39
C ARG A 55 -11.26 4.96 -22.28
N GLY A 56 -11.86 5.75 -21.38
CA GLY A 56 -12.68 5.25 -20.28
C GLY A 56 -11.88 4.51 -19.20
N VAL A 57 -10.61 4.88 -19.02
CA VAL A 57 -9.71 4.30 -18.03
C VAL A 57 -9.44 5.31 -16.93
N LYS A 58 -9.51 4.89 -15.66
CA LYS A 58 -9.23 5.74 -14.50
C LYS A 58 -7.73 5.83 -14.23
N VAL A 59 -7.31 6.92 -13.59
CA VAL A 59 -5.92 7.15 -13.18
C VAL A 59 -5.83 7.35 -11.68
N HIS A 60 -5.13 6.44 -10.99
CA HIS A 60 -4.89 6.54 -9.55
C HIS A 60 -3.44 6.98 -9.29
N LEU A 61 -3.25 8.12 -8.64
CA LEU A 61 -1.92 8.60 -8.27
C LEU A 61 -1.46 8.02 -6.94
N THR A 62 -0.25 7.45 -6.91
CA THR A 62 0.34 6.94 -5.67
C THR A 62 1.07 8.04 -4.89
N LEU A 63 0.62 8.27 -3.65
CA LEU A 63 1.25 9.06 -2.60
C LEU A 63 1.52 8.13 -1.40
N ASN A 64 2.10 6.96 -1.68
CA ASN A 64 2.13 5.82 -0.78
C ASN A 64 3.49 5.59 -0.14
N THR A 65 4.10 6.67 0.31
CA THR A 65 5.29 6.69 1.17
C THR A 65 5.04 7.56 2.39
N LEU A 66 5.88 7.39 3.42
CA LEU A 66 5.91 8.31 4.55
C LEU A 66 6.50 9.65 4.11
N VAL A 67 5.92 10.75 4.58
CA VAL A 67 6.30 12.13 4.23
C VAL A 67 6.73 12.88 5.48
N LEU A 68 7.93 13.47 5.45
CA LEU A 68 8.47 14.26 6.57
C LEU A 68 7.87 15.68 6.57
N ASP A 69 7.87 16.35 7.72
CA ASP A 69 7.31 17.71 7.86
C ASP A 69 7.86 18.68 6.82
N ARG A 70 9.18 18.66 6.58
CA ARG A 70 9.83 19.53 5.58
C ARG A 70 9.39 19.26 4.12
N GLU A 71 8.77 18.11 3.86
CA GLU A 71 8.30 17.67 2.54
C GLU A 71 6.81 17.94 2.33
N MET A 72 6.07 18.25 3.42
CA MET A 72 4.61 18.47 3.37
C MET A 72 4.18 19.57 2.41
N PRO A 73 4.85 20.74 2.32
CA PRO A 73 4.49 21.75 1.33
C PRO A 73 4.56 21.23 -0.11
N ARG A 74 5.62 20.47 -0.44
CA ARG A 74 5.77 19.86 -1.77
C ARG A 74 4.74 18.76 -2.03
N ALA A 75 4.37 17.99 -1.02
CA ALA A 75 3.28 17.01 -1.14
C ALA A 75 1.94 17.72 -1.39
N ALA A 76 1.70 18.87 -0.75
CA ALA A 76 0.52 19.69 -0.97
C ALA A 76 0.43 20.23 -2.41
N GLU A 77 1.55 20.70 -2.96
CA GLU A 77 1.63 21.14 -4.36
C GLU A 77 1.29 19.99 -5.32
N LEU A 78 1.85 18.79 -5.09
CA LEU A 78 1.58 17.61 -5.91
C LEU A 78 0.10 17.18 -5.84
N ILE A 79 -0.51 17.19 -4.66
CA ILE A 79 -1.94 16.86 -4.48
C ILE A 79 -2.80 17.84 -5.28
N ARG A 80 -2.53 19.15 -5.17
CA ARG A 80 -3.29 20.18 -5.90
C ARG A 80 -3.13 20.04 -7.41
N LEU A 81 -1.89 19.83 -7.88
CA LEU A 81 -1.59 19.60 -9.30
C LEU A 81 -2.37 18.39 -9.83
N ALA A 82 -2.26 17.25 -9.14
CA ALA A 82 -2.89 16.01 -9.57
C ALA A 82 -4.42 16.11 -9.60
N ALA A 83 -5.02 16.75 -8.58
CA ALA A 83 -6.45 17.03 -8.58
C ALA A 83 -6.87 17.95 -9.74
N SER A 84 -6.04 18.97 -10.06
CA SER A 84 -6.29 19.85 -11.22
C SER A 84 -6.15 19.11 -12.56
N CYS A 85 -5.27 18.11 -12.63
CA CYS A 85 -5.14 17.25 -13.82
C CYS A 85 -6.32 16.29 -13.97
N GLY A 86 -7.11 16.05 -12.90
CA GLY A 86 -8.27 15.16 -12.91
C GLY A 86 -7.95 13.71 -12.58
N VAL A 87 -6.98 13.42 -11.71
CA VAL A 87 -6.78 12.05 -11.22
C VAL A 87 -8.03 11.56 -10.49
N ASP A 88 -8.35 10.28 -10.65
CA ASP A 88 -9.58 9.69 -10.13
C ASP A 88 -9.47 9.24 -8.68
N ALA A 89 -8.25 9.03 -8.16
CA ALA A 89 -8.01 8.72 -6.76
C ALA A 89 -6.55 8.93 -6.35
N PHE A 90 -6.34 9.12 -5.03
CA PHE A 90 -5.03 9.06 -4.39
C PHE A 90 -4.86 7.73 -3.65
N ILE A 91 -3.74 7.03 -3.85
CA ILE A 91 -3.38 5.84 -3.06
C ILE A 91 -2.37 6.27 -2.01
N VAL A 92 -2.76 6.26 -0.72
CA VAL A 92 -2.02 6.91 0.37
C VAL A 92 -1.63 5.92 1.46
N GLN A 93 -0.42 6.07 2.03
CA GLN A 93 0.06 5.32 3.20
C GLN A 93 0.05 6.16 4.48
N ASP A 94 0.54 7.39 4.43
CA ASP A 94 0.82 8.25 5.57
C ASP A 94 -0.46 8.89 6.10
N LEU A 95 -0.73 8.75 7.40
CA LEU A 95 -1.93 9.30 8.06
C LEU A 95 -2.01 10.82 7.94
N GLY A 96 -0.86 11.51 8.00
CA GLY A 96 -0.78 12.95 7.79
C GLY A 96 -1.09 13.37 6.36
N VAL A 97 -0.69 12.53 5.37
CA VAL A 97 -1.00 12.77 3.95
C VAL A 97 -2.48 12.48 3.66
N VAL A 98 -3.11 11.48 4.31
CA VAL A 98 -4.58 11.29 4.22
C VAL A 98 -5.30 12.56 4.67
N SER A 99 -4.92 13.11 5.83
CA SER A 99 -5.48 14.37 6.34
C SER A 99 -5.25 15.52 5.36
N LEU A 100 -4.06 15.59 4.75
CA LEU A 100 -3.69 16.62 3.78
C LEU A 100 -4.53 16.51 2.48
N CYS A 101 -4.72 15.32 1.93
CA CYS A 101 -5.57 15.09 0.75
C CYS A 101 -7.02 15.52 1.01
N ARG A 102 -7.58 15.15 2.16
CA ARG A 102 -8.94 15.57 2.56
C ARG A 102 -9.09 17.08 2.70
N GLN A 103 -8.06 17.75 3.20
CA GLN A 103 -8.04 19.19 3.32
C GLN A 103 -7.99 19.88 1.95
N LEU A 104 -7.04 19.47 1.10
CA LEU A 104 -6.69 20.19 -0.14
C LEU A 104 -7.61 19.86 -1.33
N ALA A 105 -8.00 18.60 -1.47
CA ALA A 105 -8.76 18.10 -2.61
C ALA A 105 -9.86 17.12 -2.11
N PRO A 106 -10.87 17.63 -1.37
CA PRO A 106 -11.86 16.81 -0.66
C PRO A 106 -12.73 15.95 -1.57
N ASP A 107 -12.85 16.30 -2.85
CA ASP A 107 -13.68 15.58 -3.82
C ASP A 107 -12.92 14.43 -4.50
N VAL A 108 -11.57 14.34 -4.36
CA VAL A 108 -10.79 13.26 -4.92
C VAL A 108 -10.78 12.07 -3.95
N PRO A 109 -11.25 10.89 -4.36
CA PRO A 109 -11.27 9.69 -3.54
C PRO A 109 -9.88 9.31 -3.01
N ILE A 110 -9.83 8.78 -1.78
CA ILE A 110 -8.60 8.29 -1.15
C ILE A 110 -8.69 6.78 -1.00
N HIS A 111 -7.70 6.06 -1.51
CA HIS A 111 -7.54 4.62 -1.35
C HIS A 111 -6.42 4.35 -0.35
N ALA A 112 -6.72 3.63 0.71
CA ALA A 112 -5.72 3.19 1.68
C ALA A 112 -4.74 2.22 1.02
N SER A 113 -3.47 2.57 0.99
CA SER A 113 -2.42 1.72 0.39
C SER A 113 -2.23 0.43 1.19
N THR A 114 -1.82 -0.66 0.52
CA THR A 114 -1.35 -1.89 1.19
C THR A 114 -0.21 -1.60 2.17
N GLN A 115 0.52 -0.50 2.01
CA GLN A 115 1.56 -0.04 2.94
C GLN A 115 1.00 0.46 4.29
N MET A 116 -0.31 0.69 4.43
CA MET A 116 -0.97 0.92 5.72
C MET A 116 -1.14 -0.38 6.52
N SER A 117 -0.79 -1.53 5.94
CA SER A 117 -0.81 -2.84 6.60
C SER A 117 -2.19 -3.26 7.12
N ILE A 118 -3.24 -2.93 6.38
CA ILE A 118 -4.63 -3.26 6.75
C ILE A 118 -4.90 -4.72 6.41
N HIS A 119 -5.20 -5.51 7.44
CA HIS A 119 -5.33 -6.96 7.37
C HIS A 119 -6.55 -7.50 8.14
N SER A 120 -7.44 -6.63 8.62
CA SER A 120 -8.65 -7.01 9.35
C SER A 120 -9.80 -6.07 9.05
N LEU A 121 -11.01 -6.48 9.37
CA LEU A 121 -12.21 -5.64 9.26
C LEU A 121 -12.08 -4.37 10.10
N GLU A 122 -11.55 -4.47 11.31
CA GLU A 122 -11.35 -3.36 12.22
C GLU A 122 -10.40 -2.30 11.61
N GLY A 123 -9.36 -2.76 10.88
CA GLY A 123 -8.48 -1.86 10.13
C GLY A 123 -9.19 -1.17 8.96
N VAL A 124 -10.09 -1.87 8.29
CA VAL A 124 -10.94 -1.29 7.24
C VAL A 124 -11.89 -0.25 7.80
N MET A 125 -12.50 -0.51 8.97
CA MET A 125 -13.38 0.45 9.64
C MET A 125 -12.65 1.73 10.03
N GLU A 126 -11.42 1.63 10.55
CA GLU A 126 -10.58 2.80 10.86
C GLU A 126 -10.18 3.57 9.59
N ALA A 127 -9.84 2.88 8.50
CA ALA A 127 -9.54 3.52 7.22
C ALA A 127 -10.77 4.25 6.64
N ALA A 128 -11.96 3.66 6.77
CA ALA A 128 -13.21 4.31 6.39
C ALA A 128 -13.48 5.55 7.24
N ALA A 129 -13.26 5.50 8.56
CA ALA A 129 -13.39 6.65 9.46
C ALA A 129 -12.36 7.76 9.13
N LEU A 130 -11.18 7.40 8.63
CA LEU A 130 -10.19 8.33 8.05
C LEU A 130 -10.70 9.03 6.77
N GLY A 131 -11.77 8.51 6.14
CA GLY A 131 -12.32 9.00 4.89
C GLY A 131 -11.76 8.32 3.65
N CYS A 132 -11.14 7.15 3.78
CA CYS A 132 -10.78 6.32 2.64
C CYS A 132 -12.05 5.68 2.04
N SER A 133 -12.17 5.72 0.72
CA SER A 133 -13.28 5.10 -0.03
C SER A 133 -12.98 3.68 -0.49
N ARG A 134 -11.69 3.27 -0.47
CA ARG A 134 -11.22 1.95 -0.84
C ARG A 134 -10.03 1.54 0.04
N VAL A 135 -9.92 0.25 0.33
CA VAL A 135 -8.78 -0.32 1.07
C VAL A 135 -8.09 -1.38 0.23
N VAL A 136 -6.78 -1.22 0.01
CA VAL A 136 -5.92 -2.25 -0.56
C VAL A 136 -5.43 -3.13 0.57
N LEU A 137 -5.95 -4.35 0.66
CA LEU A 137 -5.61 -5.28 1.74
C LEU A 137 -4.14 -5.71 1.71
N ALA A 138 -3.64 -6.13 2.86
CA ALA A 138 -2.37 -6.83 2.98
C ALA A 138 -2.38 -8.10 2.11
N ARG A 139 -1.22 -8.49 1.57
CA ARG A 139 -1.10 -9.60 0.59
C ARG A 139 -1.07 -10.97 1.25
N GLU A 140 -0.93 -11.01 2.55
CA GLU A 140 -0.75 -12.21 3.36
C GLU A 140 -2.09 -12.86 3.77
N LEU A 141 -3.22 -12.25 3.38
CA LEU A 141 -4.56 -12.70 3.80
C LEU A 141 -5.03 -13.93 3.03
N PRO A 142 -5.56 -14.93 3.74
CA PRO A 142 -6.25 -16.06 3.12
C PRO A 142 -7.64 -15.67 2.60
N ALA A 143 -8.17 -16.47 1.69
CA ALA A 143 -9.46 -16.27 1.05
C ALA A 143 -10.61 -16.06 2.04
N GLU A 144 -10.63 -16.82 3.13
CA GLU A 144 -11.65 -16.72 4.17
C GLU A 144 -11.65 -15.33 4.85
N GLU A 145 -10.46 -14.77 5.13
CA GLU A 145 -10.34 -13.46 5.74
C GLU A 145 -10.75 -12.35 4.76
N ILE A 146 -10.37 -12.46 3.48
CA ILE A 146 -10.82 -11.54 2.42
C ILE A 146 -12.34 -11.56 2.31
N ALA A 147 -12.97 -12.75 2.29
CA ALA A 147 -14.42 -12.91 2.23
C ALA A 147 -15.12 -12.30 3.45
N HIS A 148 -14.54 -12.52 4.66
CA HIS A 148 -15.05 -11.94 5.90
C HIS A 148 -15.05 -10.41 5.85
N ILE A 149 -13.95 -9.82 5.41
CA ILE A 149 -13.79 -8.37 5.27
C ILE A 149 -14.77 -7.83 4.22
N CYS A 150 -14.80 -8.39 3.01
CA CYS A 150 -15.67 -7.92 1.92
C CYS A 150 -17.15 -7.91 2.32
N LYS A 151 -17.60 -8.94 3.04
CA LYS A 151 -19.00 -9.06 3.49
C LYS A 151 -19.46 -7.93 4.40
N LYS A 152 -18.55 -7.30 5.16
CA LYS A 152 -18.87 -6.35 6.22
C LYS A 152 -18.26 -4.96 5.99
N SER A 153 -17.40 -4.82 4.99
CA SER A 153 -16.70 -3.56 4.69
C SER A 153 -17.68 -2.46 4.31
N PRO A 154 -17.55 -1.25 4.89
CA PRO A 154 -18.33 -0.08 4.46
C PRO A 154 -17.74 0.59 3.22
N VAL A 155 -16.57 0.16 2.74
CA VAL A 155 -15.82 0.74 1.61
C VAL A 155 -15.38 -0.35 0.64
N GLU A 156 -14.97 0.03 -0.55
CA GLU A 156 -14.48 -0.90 -1.56
C GLU A 156 -13.21 -1.63 -1.10
N ILE A 157 -13.10 -2.90 -1.45
CA ILE A 157 -11.94 -3.74 -1.18
C ILE A 157 -11.18 -4.03 -2.47
N GLU A 158 -9.85 -3.82 -2.43
CA GLU A 158 -8.91 -4.08 -3.50
C GLU A 158 -7.88 -5.13 -3.05
N VAL A 159 -7.58 -6.10 -3.91
CA VAL A 159 -6.66 -7.22 -3.62
C VAL A 159 -5.58 -7.33 -4.70
N PHE A 160 -4.33 -7.52 -4.30
CA PHE A 160 -3.26 -7.87 -5.24
C PHE A 160 -3.40 -9.30 -5.74
N VAL A 161 -3.43 -9.48 -7.06
CA VAL A 161 -3.65 -10.78 -7.69
C VAL A 161 -2.43 -11.30 -8.46
N HIS A 162 -1.47 -10.44 -8.81
CA HIS A 162 -0.31 -10.85 -9.60
C HIS A 162 0.96 -10.10 -9.21
N GLY A 163 2.11 -10.79 -9.34
CA GLY A 163 3.44 -10.22 -9.22
C GLY A 163 4.09 -10.39 -7.85
N ALA A 164 5.09 -9.57 -7.55
CA ALA A 164 5.98 -9.78 -6.40
C ALA A 164 5.27 -9.79 -5.05
N LEU A 165 5.50 -10.84 -4.25
CA LEU A 165 5.16 -10.89 -2.83
C LEU A 165 6.32 -10.35 -1.98
N CYS A 166 5.97 -9.66 -0.89
CA CYS A 166 6.90 -9.33 0.19
C CYS A 166 6.91 -10.45 1.23
N MET A 167 8.06 -10.72 1.86
CA MET A 167 8.15 -11.65 2.99
C MET A 167 7.59 -11.05 4.28
N CYS A 168 7.70 -9.73 4.43
CA CYS A 168 7.16 -8.97 5.54
C CYS A 168 5.82 -8.36 5.17
N TYR A 169 4.91 -8.23 6.11
CA TYR A 169 3.74 -7.39 5.94
C TYR A 169 4.14 -6.01 5.40
N SER A 170 3.50 -5.58 4.32
CA SER A 170 3.81 -4.30 3.66
C SER A 170 3.64 -3.14 4.65
N GLY A 171 4.55 -2.15 4.61
CA GLY A 171 4.57 -1.04 5.58
C GLY A 171 5.21 -1.37 6.92
N GLN A 172 5.51 -2.64 7.22
CA GLN A 172 6.11 -3.10 8.46
C GLN A 172 7.55 -3.60 8.30
N CYS A 173 8.17 -3.34 7.13
CA CYS A 173 9.53 -3.78 6.83
C CYS A 173 10.54 -2.65 6.97
N TYR A 174 11.51 -2.83 7.88
CA TYR A 174 12.61 -1.91 8.15
C TYR A 174 13.98 -2.50 7.80
N LEU A 175 14.02 -3.71 7.21
CA LEU A 175 15.28 -4.42 6.93
C LEU A 175 16.19 -3.60 6.01
N SER A 176 15.65 -3.03 4.94
CA SER A 176 16.42 -2.26 3.95
C SER A 176 16.92 -0.92 4.51
N SER A 177 16.16 -0.25 5.37
CA SER A 177 16.57 1.00 6.01
C SER A 177 17.69 0.78 7.04
N VAL A 178 17.60 -0.28 7.84
CA VAL A 178 18.61 -0.54 8.88
C VAL A 178 19.92 -1.02 8.28
N ILE A 179 19.89 -1.91 7.29
CA ILE A 179 21.11 -2.42 6.63
C ILE A 179 21.76 -1.38 5.72
N GLY A 180 20.97 -0.69 4.88
CA GLY A 180 21.49 0.14 3.80
C GLY A 180 20.97 1.57 3.77
N ARG A 181 20.25 2.06 4.79
CA ARG A 181 19.60 3.39 4.87
C ARG A 181 18.52 3.63 3.81
N ARG A 182 18.17 2.63 3.02
CA ARG A 182 17.18 2.72 1.94
C ARG A 182 15.81 2.28 2.44
N SER A 183 14.99 3.23 2.90
CA SER A 183 13.70 2.92 3.49
C SER A 183 12.70 2.38 2.47
N GLY A 184 12.12 1.20 2.74
CA GLY A 184 11.01 0.65 1.98
C GLY A 184 9.74 1.49 2.11
N ASN A 185 9.53 2.11 3.29
CA ASN A 185 8.41 2.98 3.57
C ASN A 185 8.55 4.38 2.92
N ARG A 186 9.73 4.66 2.36
CA ARG A 186 10.01 5.87 1.58
C ARG A 186 10.34 5.58 0.10
N GLY A 187 9.99 4.37 -0.37
CA GLY A 187 10.10 4.00 -1.78
C GLY A 187 11.49 3.56 -2.25
N GLN A 188 12.47 3.41 -1.34
CA GLN A 188 13.87 3.14 -1.64
C GLN A 188 14.31 1.69 -1.37
N CYS A 189 13.36 0.75 -1.20
CA CYS A 189 13.67 -0.63 -0.84
C CYS A 189 14.73 -1.27 -1.76
N ALA A 190 15.86 -1.72 -1.18
CA ALA A 190 16.92 -2.44 -1.87
C ALA A 190 16.65 -3.93 -2.04
N GLN A 191 15.49 -4.43 -1.58
CA GLN A 191 15.09 -5.84 -1.62
C GLN A 191 16.09 -6.80 -0.92
N PRO A 192 16.59 -6.51 0.31
CA PRO A 192 17.54 -7.40 0.98
C PRO A 192 16.98 -8.80 1.25
N CYS A 193 15.64 -8.95 1.35
CA CYS A 193 14.98 -10.25 1.45
C CYS A 193 15.20 -11.17 0.22
N ARG A 194 15.70 -10.63 -0.90
CA ARG A 194 16.02 -11.39 -2.13
C ARG A 194 17.47 -11.83 -2.19
N LEU A 195 18.27 -11.49 -1.16
CA LEU A 195 19.66 -11.92 -1.04
C LEU A 195 19.76 -13.29 -0.35
N PRO A 196 20.90 -14.01 -0.52
CA PRO A 196 21.13 -15.24 0.20
C PRO A 196 21.43 -15.00 1.68
N TYR A 197 20.95 -15.91 2.51
CA TYR A 197 21.22 -16.03 3.95
C TYR A 197 21.40 -17.50 4.30
N GLY A 198 22.04 -17.78 5.44
CA GLY A 198 22.10 -19.11 6.01
C GLY A 198 21.58 -19.17 7.44
N TYR A 199 21.36 -20.35 7.95
CA TYR A 199 20.94 -20.60 9.33
C TYR A 199 22.13 -20.87 10.21
N GLY A 200 22.52 -19.95 11.10
CA GLY A 200 23.67 -20.05 11.99
C GLY A 200 25.03 -19.83 11.30
N ARG A 201 25.10 -19.98 9.98
CA ARG A 201 26.24 -19.63 9.13
C ARG A 201 25.73 -19.19 7.76
N PHE A 202 26.48 -18.35 7.04
CA PHE A 202 26.12 -17.90 5.69
C PHE A 202 26.12 -19.06 4.67
N GLU A 203 25.11 -19.09 3.79
CA GLU A 203 24.98 -20.05 2.69
C GLU A 203 24.58 -19.29 1.41
N SER A 204 25.49 -19.19 0.44
CA SER A 204 25.31 -18.38 -0.79
C SER A 204 24.20 -18.89 -1.72
N THR A 205 23.74 -20.11 -1.57
CA THR A 205 22.72 -20.75 -2.41
C THR A 205 21.33 -20.77 -1.76
N ARG A 206 21.20 -20.31 -0.52
CA ARG A 206 19.95 -20.37 0.25
C ARG A 206 19.28 -19.00 0.31
N TYR A 207 17.97 -18.94 0.01
CA TYR A 207 17.16 -17.73 -0.05
C TYR A 207 15.92 -17.84 0.84
N PRO A 208 16.07 -17.88 2.17
CA PRO A 208 14.99 -18.20 3.10
C PRO A 208 13.95 -17.07 3.27
N LEU A 209 14.15 -15.92 2.65
CA LEU A 209 13.25 -14.77 2.68
C LEU A 209 12.71 -14.39 1.28
N SER A 210 13.08 -15.15 0.24
CA SER A 210 12.70 -14.84 -1.15
C SER A 210 11.49 -15.66 -1.59
N LEU A 211 10.31 -15.06 -1.60
CA LEU A 211 9.06 -15.67 -2.07
C LEU A 211 8.98 -15.68 -3.60
N LYS A 212 8.30 -16.69 -4.16
CA LYS A 212 7.78 -16.70 -5.54
C LYS A 212 6.83 -15.52 -5.78
N ASP A 213 6.51 -15.28 -7.04
CA ASP A 213 5.51 -14.26 -7.40
C ASP A 213 4.09 -14.79 -7.21
N ASN A 214 3.17 -13.92 -6.83
CA ASN A 214 1.75 -14.24 -6.71
C ASN A 214 1.10 -14.43 -8.08
N CYS A 215 0.18 -15.39 -8.22
CA CYS A 215 -0.69 -15.49 -9.37
C CYS A 215 -2.04 -16.08 -8.95
N LEU A 216 -3.08 -15.25 -8.96
CA LEU A 216 -4.46 -15.62 -8.64
C LEU A 216 -5.37 -15.56 -9.87
N ALA A 217 -4.82 -15.82 -11.06
CA ALA A 217 -5.61 -15.77 -12.29
C ALA A 217 -6.72 -16.84 -12.31
N GLY A 218 -6.49 -17.99 -11.67
CA GLY A 218 -7.49 -19.06 -11.51
C GLY A 218 -8.57 -18.76 -10.48
N GLU A 219 -8.39 -17.73 -9.63
CA GLU A 219 -9.22 -17.45 -8.45
C GLU A 219 -10.15 -16.24 -8.63
N LEU A 220 -10.20 -15.65 -9.84
CA LEU A 220 -10.94 -14.41 -10.08
C LEU A 220 -12.45 -14.55 -9.87
N ASP A 221 -13.01 -15.72 -10.18
CA ASP A 221 -14.43 -15.97 -9.94
C ASP A 221 -14.74 -16.11 -8.43
N GLU A 222 -13.80 -16.63 -7.65
CA GLU A 222 -13.91 -16.69 -6.20
C GLU A 222 -13.84 -15.28 -5.61
N LEU A 223 -12.87 -14.47 -6.01
CA LEU A 223 -12.74 -13.07 -5.60
C LEU A 223 -13.97 -12.23 -5.97
N ARG A 224 -14.55 -12.46 -7.15
CA ARG A 224 -15.79 -11.80 -7.58
C ARG A 224 -16.97 -12.17 -6.68
N ARG A 225 -17.13 -13.47 -6.34
CA ARG A 225 -18.17 -13.93 -5.43
C ARG A 225 -18.04 -13.39 -4.01
N MET A 226 -16.81 -13.16 -3.55
CA MET A 226 -16.54 -12.51 -2.26
C MET A 226 -16.95 -11.04 -2.23
N GLY A 227 -17.11 -10.38 -3.40
CA GLY A 227 -17.43 -8.96 -3.48
C GLY A 227 -16.20 -8.04 -3.57
N VAL A 228 -15.04 -8.56 -3.99
CA VAL A 228 -13.85 -7.74 -4.26
C VAL A 228 -14.16 -6.75 -5.39
N ALA A 229 -13.98 -5.46 -5.12
CA ALA A 229 -14.30 -4.38 -6.06
C ALA A 229 -13.21 -4.20 -7.13
N SER A 230 -11.95 -4.35 -6.75
CA SER A 230 -10.79 -4.12 -7.63
C SER A 230 -9.71 -5.17 -7.43
N ILE A 231 -9.11 -5.63 -8.52
CA ILE A 231 -7.94 -6.51 -8.52
C ILE A 231 -6.73 -5.75 -9.09
N LYS A 232 -5.59 -5.90 -8.41
CA LYS A 232 -4.38 -5.13 -8.69
C LYS A 232 -3.21 -5.99 -9.11
N ILE A 233 -2.59 -5.59 -10.21
CA ILE A 233 -1.35 -6.17 -10.70
C ILE A 233 -0.16 -5.39 -10.12
N GLU A 234 0.82 -6.07 -9.50
CA GLU A 234 2.10 -5.45 -9.09
C GLU A 234 3.06 -5.39 -10.29
N GLY A 235 3.73 -4.24 -10.50
CA GLY A 235 4.69 -4.21 -11.58
C GLY A 235 5.14 -2.84 -12.09
N ARG A 236 5.05 -1.73 -11.33
CA ARG A 236 5.47 -0.39 -11.82
C ARG A 236 6.94 -0.29 -12.26
N MET A 237 7.80 -1.19 -11.77
CA MET A 237 9.21 -1.28 -12.20
C MET A 237 9.43 -2.33 -13.30
N LYS A 238 8.38 -2.88 -13.85
CA LYS A 238 8.43 -3.88 -14.91
C LYS A 238 8.39 -3.22 -16.29
N ARG A 239 8.84 -3.98 -17.30
CA ARG A 239 8.79 -3.56 -18.70
C ARG A 239 7.34 -3.44 -19.19
N PRO A 240 7.07 -2.59 -20.17
CA PRO A 240 5.74 -2.46 -20.79
C PRO A 240 5.18 -3.78 -21.30
N GLU A 241 6.03 -4.66 -21.86
CA GLU A 241 5.64 -5.97 -22.37
C GLU A 241 5.07 -6.87 -21.27
N TYR A 242 5.69 -6.87 -20.07
CA TYR A 242 5.13 -7.56 -18.90
C TYR A 242 3.74 -7.04 -18.57
N VAL A 243 3.57 -5.71 -18.56
CA VAL A 243 2.28 -5.08 -18.26
C VAL A 243 1.22 -5.50 -19.29
N ALA A 244 1.58 -5.52 -20.58
CA ALA A 244 0.69 -5.96 -21.66
C ALA A 244 0.24 -7.42 -21.47
N ILE A 245 1.20 -8.34 -21.28
CA ILE A 245 0.94 -9.80 -21.15
C ILE A 245 0.04 -10.06 -19.95
N VAL A 246 0.41 -9.53 -18.75
CA VAL A 246 -0.34 -9.79 -17.53
C VAL A 246 -1.74 -9.16 -17.60
N THR A 247 -1.87 -7.91 -18.07
CA THR A 247 -3.17 -7.25 -18.17
C THR A 247 -4.10 -8.00 -19.14
N ARG A 248 -3.59 -8.44 -20.30
CA ARG A 248 -4.35 -9.23 -21.27
C ARG A 248 -4.85 -10.56 -20.68
N ALA A 249 -3.98 -11.28 -19.98
CA ALA A 249 -4.34 -12.55 -19.35
C ALA A 249 -5.49 -12.37 -18.32
N TYR A 250 -5.35 -11.40 -17.42
CA TYR A 250 -6.40 -11.11 -16.43
C TYR A 250 -7.68 -10.59 -17.07
N ARG A 251 -7.61 -9.77 -18.11
CA ARG A 251 -8.78 -9.30 -18.87
C ARG A 251 -9.51 -10.47 -19.54
N THR A 252 -8.78 -11.42 -20.11
CA THR A 252 -9.36 -12.63 -20.71
C THR A 252 -10.22 -13.38 -19.69
N VAL A 253 -9.70 -13.64 -18.49
CA VAL A 253 -10.46 -14.34 -17.43
C VAL A 253 -11.64 -13.50 -16.95
N LEU A 254 -11.46 -12.17 -16.75
CA LEU A 254 -12.55 -11.26 -16.34
C LEU A 254 -13.71 -11.24 -17.34
N ASN A 255 -13.44 -11.45 -18.61
CA ASN A 255 -14.44 -11.53 -19.67
C ASN A 255 -15.06 -12.94 -19.82
N GLY A 256 -14.75 -13.87 -18.91
CA GLY A 256 -15.27 -15.25 -18.91
C GLY A 256 -14.47 -16.24 -19.74
N GLY A 257 -13.31 -15.83 -20.29
CA GLY A 257 -12.37 -16.73 -20.96
C GLY A 257 -11.57 -17.57 -19.94
N LYS A 258 -10.89 -18.60 -20.43
CA LYS A 258 -9.98 -19.44 -19.65
C LYS A 258 -8.55 -19.25 -20.14
N LEU A 259 -7.60 -19.24 -19.24
CA LEU A 259 -6.19 -19.27 -19.60
C LEU A 259 -5.83 -20.70 -20.05
N MET A 260 -5.16 -20.78 -21.19
CA MET A 260 -4.56 -22.01 -21.68
C MET A 260 -3.21 -22.25 -20.99
N PRO A 261 -2.67 -23.48 -20.99
CA PRO A 261 -1.33 -23.72 -20.46
C PRO A 261 -0.23 -22.84 -21.10
N SER A 262 -0.38 -22.48 -22.38
CA SER A 262 0.49 -21.52 -23.07
C SER A 262 0.45 -20.12 -22.46
N ASP A 263 -0.74 -19.64 -22.04
CA ASP A 263 -0.87 -18.32 -21.43
C ASP A 263 -0.18 -18.27 -20.06
N LEU A 264 -0.28 -19.37 -19.28
CA LEU A 264 0.42 -19.50 -18.00
C LEU A 264 1.94 -19.54 -18.20
N GLN A 265 2.41 -20.21 -19.26
CA GLN A 265 3.81 -20.22 -19.64
C GLN A 265 4.30 -18.83 -20.05
N GLU A 266 3.50 -18.08 -20.83
CA GLU A 266 3.80 -16.68 -21.19
C GLU A 266 3.93 -15.79 -19.95
N LEU A 267 3.03 -15.93 -18.96
CA LEU A 267 3.09 -15.20 -17.69
C LEU A 267 4.37 -15.52 -16.93
N GLU A 268 4.76 -16.79 -16.85
CA GLU A 268 5.97 -17.25 -16.18
C GLU A 268 7.24 -16.72 -16.86
N THR A 269 7.32 -16.86 -18.18
CA THR A 269 8.44 -16.39 -19.01
C THR A 269 8.55 -14.87 -19.00
N ALA A 270 7.43 -14.12 -18.99
CA ALA A 270 7.45 -12.67 -18.90
C ALA A 270 8.13 -12.17 -17.62
N PHE A 271 7.82 -12.77 -16.49
CA PHE A 271 8.54 -12.61 -15.23
C PHE A 271 8.03 -13.54 -14.14
N SER A 272 8.89 -14.42 -13.63
CA SER A 272 8.64 -15.15 -12.40
C SER A 272 9.91 -15.37 -11.59
N ARG A 273 9.76 -15.85 -10.34
CA ARG A 273 10.83 -16.32 -9.47
C ARG A 273 10.66 -17.81 -9.24
N GLN A 274 11.01 -18.63 -10.24
CA GLN A 274 10.79 -20.08 -10.25
C GLN A 274 9.30 -20.44 -10.10
N GLY A 275 8.47 -19.83 -10.95
CA GLY A 275 7.02 -20.02 -10.97
C GLY A 275 6.27 -19.11 -9.99
N PHE A 276 5.02 -19.48 -9.76
CA PHE A 276 4.06 -18.73 -9.01
C PHE A 276 3.66 -19.42 -7.70
N THR A 277 2.97 -18.68 -6.84
CA THR A 277 2.34 -19.20 -5.62
C THR A 277 1.01 -18.49 -5.37
N ASP A 278 0.05 -19.22 -4.83
CA ASP A 278 -1.20 -18.74 -4.25
C ASP A 278 -1.30 -19.07 -2.75
N GLY A 279 -0.15 -19.46 -2.15
CA GLY A 279 -0.07 -20.04 -0.81
C GLY A 279 -0.69 -19.15 0.27
N TYR A 280 -0.54 -17.83 0.21
CA TYR A 280 -1.23 -16.94 1.15
C TYR A 280 -2.75 -16.99 0.95
N PHE A 281 -3.23 -16.87 -0.28
CA PHE A 281 -4.66 -16.93 -0.58
C PHE A 281 -5.31 -18.23 -0.13
N ARG A 282 -4.60 -19.36 -0.28
CA ARG A 282 -5.06 -20.68 0.18
C ARG A 282 -4.84 -20.93 1.67
N GLY A 283 -4.21 -20.01 2.41
CA GLY A 283 -3.83 -20.25 3.82
C GLY A 283 -2.77 -21.34 4.01
N GLN A 284 -2.03 -21.69 2.95
CA GLN A 284 -1.02 -22.75 2.91
C GLN A 284 0.38 -22.15 2.83
N THR A 285 0.88 -21.67 3.96
CA THR A 285 2.23 -21.15 4.03
C THR A 285 3.26 -22.27 4.22
N GLY A 286 4.35 -22.26 3.47
CA GLY A 286 5.38 -23.30 3.53
C GLY A 286 6.60 -23.01 2.68
N SER A 287 7.49 -23.99 2.60
CA SER A 287 8.75 -23.93 1.86
C SER A 287 8.57 -23.85 0.33
N ASP A 288 7.45 -24.33 -0.19
CA ASP A 288 7.07 -24.31 -1.60
C ASP A 288 6.77 -22.91 -2.13
N MET A 289 6.47 -21.95 -1.25
CA MET A 289 6.31 -20.54 -1.59
C MET A 289 7.63 -19.83 -1.91
N PHE A 290 8.80 -20.43 -1.66
CA PHE A 290 10.09 -19.77 -1.88
C PHE A 290 10.64 -20.03 -3.28
N GLY A 291 11.27 -19.00 -3.85
CA GLY A 291 11.88 -19.06 -5.17
C GLY A 291 12.89 -17.94 -5.37
N ARG A 292 13.75 -18.10 -6.38
CA ARG A 292 14.70 -17.08 -6.84
C ARG A 292 14.54 -16.86 -8.33
N ARG A 293 14.93 -15.68 -8.81
CA ARG A 293 14.97 -15.45 -10.25
C ARG A 293 16.07 -16.30 -10.86
N GLN A 294 15.75 -17.01 -11.94
CA GLN A 294 16.73 -17.62 -12.84
C GLN A 294 17.06 -16.61 -13.96
N GLU A 295 18.34 -16.58 -14.36
CA GLU A 295 18.78 -15.78 -15.49
C GLU A 295 18.79 -16.66 -16.75
N GLY A 296 18.43 -16.08 -17.91
CA GLY A 296 18.68 -16.71 -19.21
C GLY A 296 17.49 -17.22 -20.00
N GLU A 297 16.23 -16.87 -19.65
CA GLU A 297 15.10 -17.15 -20.54
C GLU A 297 15.11 -16.19 -21.73
N ASP A 298 15.01 -16.74 -22.96
CA ASP A 298 14.83 -15.94 -24.16
C ASP A 298 13.38 -15.42 -24.22
N THR A 299 13.24 -14.12 -24.12
CA THR A 299 11.95 -13.41 -24.12
C THR A 299 11.74 -12.58 -25.38
N ALA A 300 12.62 -12.66 -26.39
CA ALA A 300 12.63 -11.73 -27.52
C ALA A 300 11.31 -11.79 -28.33
N ASP A 301 10.89 -12.97 -28.74
CA ASP A 301 9.68 -13.16 -29.56
C ASP A 301 8.41 -12.86 -28.75
N LEU A 302 8.35 -13.29 -27.49
CA LEU A 302 7.22 -13.01 -26.60
C LEU A 302 7.05 -11.50 -26.42
N PHE A 303 8.15 -10.77 -26.18
CA PHE A 303 8.09 -9.33 -26.01
C PHE A 303 7.81 -8.58 -27.31
N ALA A 304 8.27 -9.07 -28.46
CA ALA A 304 7.90 -8.51 -29.76
C ALA A 304 6.39 -8.65 -30.02
N SER A 305 5.81 -9.82 -29.75
CA SER A 305 4.37 -10.05 -29.83
C SER A 305 3.58 -9.14 -28.87
N ALA A 306 4.06 -8.98 -27.63
CA ALA A 306 3.43 -8.11 -26.65
C ALA A 306 3.45 -6.64 -27.10
N ARG A 307 4.59 -6.14 -27.64
CA ARG A 307 4.69 -4.77 -28.18
C ARG A 307 3.69 -4.49 -29.27
N ALA A 308 3.49 -5.43 -30.19
CA ALA A 308 2.53 -5.29 -31.26
C ALA A 308 1.11 -4.98 -30.77
N THR A 309 0.74 -5.39 -29.55
CA THR A 309 -0.60 -5.17 -28.97
C THR A 309 -0.87 -3.70 -28.56
N TYR A 310 0.16 -2.88 -28.40
CA TYR A 310 0.01 -1.48 -27.97
C TYR A 310 0.74 -0.46 -28.86
N GLU A 311 1.59 -0.92 -29.78
CA GLU A 311 2.23 -0.07 -30.79
C GLU A 311 1.41 0.00 -32.09
N GLN A 312 0.63 -1.05 -32.40
CA GLN A 312 -0.11 -1.18 -33.64
C GLN A 312 -1.60 -0.95 -33.45
N GLY A 313 -2.05 0.21 -33.92
CA GLY A 313 -3.48 0.55 -33.93
C GLY A 313 -4.00 1.17 -32.64
N GLU A 314 -5.25 1.56 -32.68
CA GLU A 314 -5.99 2.13 -31.55
C GLU A 314 -7.13 1.18 -31.18
N PRO A 315 -7.18 0.62 -29.96
CA PRO A 315 -8.26 -0.26 -29.55
C PRO A 315 -9.57 0.49 -29.41
N GLN A 316 -10.61 0.02 -30.09
CA GLN A 316 -11.96 0.58 -30.00
C GLN A 316 -12.65 0.09 -28.73
N ARG A 317 -12.65 0.90 -27.67
CA ARG A 317 -13.15 0.54 -26.34
C ARG A 317 -14.48 1.16 -25.98
N ILE A 318 -14.80 2.31 -26.58
CA ILE A 318 -15.98 3.12 -26.22
C ILE A 318 -17.04 2.95 -27.31
N GLY A 319 -18.13 2.29 -26.95
CA GLY A 319 -19.29 2.18 -27.85
C GLY A 319 -19.99 3.54 -28.01
N VAL A 320 -20.18 4.00 -29.22
CA VAL A 320 -20.88 5.28 -29.48
C VAL A 320 -22.08 5.09 -30.39
N ARG A 321 -23.07 5.94 -30.24
CA ARG A 321 -24.26 6.03 -31.08
C ARG A 321 -24.23 7.32 -31.88
N PHE A 322 -24.49 7.23 -33.21
CA PHE A 322 -24.64 8.39 -34.07
C PHE A 322 -26.09 8.67 -34.31
N TYR A 323 -26.43 9.97 -34.41
CA TYR A 323 -27.72 10.51 -34.75
C TYR A 323 -27.53 11.47 -35.91
N ALA A 324 -28.13 11.20 -37.06
CA ALA A 324 -28.02 12.04 -38.26
C ALA A 324 -29.38 12.56 -38.67
N MET A 325 -29.46 13.83 -39.00
CA MET A 325 -30.65 14.49 -39.52
C MET A 325 -30.28 15.23 -40.81
N ILE A 326 -30.90 14.82 -41.93
CA ILE A 326 -30.64 15.37 -43.26
C ILE A 326 -31.96 15.80 -43.85
N ARG A 327 -32.19 17.12 -43.89
CA ARG A 327 -33.41 17.76 -44.31
C ARG A 327 -33.18 18.64 -45.53
N ARG A 328 -34.22 18.73 -46.37
CA ARG A 328 -34.20 19.58 -47.56
C ARG A 328 -34.07 21.06 -47.15
N GLY A 329 -33.07 21.74 -47.74
CA GLY A 329 -32.83 23.17 -47.49
C GLY A 329 -32.21 23.52 -46.13
N GLU A 330 -31.93 22.54 -45.26
CA GLU A 330 -31.27 22.72 -43.98
C GLU A 330 -29.85 22.15 -44.00
N PRO A 331 -28.89 22.71 -43.22
CA PRO A 331 -27.60 22.09 -43.04
C PRO A 331 -27.75 20.69 -42.43
N ALA A 332 -27.03 19.69 -42.97
CA ALA A 332 -26.98 18.35 -42.41
C ALA A 332 -26.50 18.41 -40.98
N GLN A 333 -27.09 17.62 -40.07
CA GLN A 333 -26.74 17.59 -38.67
C GLN A 333 -26.29 16.19 -38.30
N LEU A 334 -25.20 16.10 -37.55
CA LEU A 334 -24.68 14.84 -36.98
C LEU A 334 -24.41 15.05 -35.51
N ALA A 335 -24.88 14.10 -34.68
CA ALA A 335 -24.53 14.03 -33.28
C ALA A 335 -23.92 12.65 -32.94
N VAL A 336 -23.09 12.61 -31.93
CA VAL A 336 -22.54 11.37 -31.32
C VAL A 336 -22.77 11.40 -29.82
N GLU A 337 -23.16 10.26 -29.28
CA GLU A 337 -23.38 10.05 -27.85
C GLU A 337 -22.56 8.82 -27.40
N ASP A 338 -21.86 8.98 -26.26
CA ASP A 338 -21.15 7.88 -25.62
C ASP A 338 -21.96 7.29 -24.43
N PRO A 339 -21.52 6.17 -23.82
CA PRO A 339 -22.19 5.56 -22.66
C PRO A 339 -22.26 6.46 -21.43
N ASP A 340 -21.35 7.42 -21.30
CA ASP A 340 -21.30 8.36 -20.15
C ASP A 340 -22.24 9.56 -20.34
N GLY A 341 -23.03 9.57 -21.43
CA GLY A 341 -23.99 10.66 -21.73
C GLY A 341 -23.34 11.89 -22.35
N ASN A 342 -22.10 11.81 -22.80
CA ASN A 342 -21.49 12.91 -23.55
C ASN A 342 -22.10 12.99 -24.94
N LEU A 343 -22.84 14.07 -25.19
CA LEU A 343 -23.45 14.38 -26.50
C LEU A 343 -22.67 15.52 -27.14
N CYS A 344 -22.16 15.30 -28.38
CA CYS A 344 -21.51 16.29 -29.22
C CYS A 344 -22.24 16.39 -30.54
N ARG A 345 -22.22 17.57 -31.20
CA ARG A 345 -23.00 17.87 -32.41
C ARG A 345 -22.17 18.69 -33.38
N THR A 346 -22.34 18.38 -34.68
CA THR A 346 -21.76 19.20 -35.76
C THR A 346 -22.78 19.43 -36.85
N ARG A 347 -22.52 20.46 -37.69
CA ARG A 347 -23.30 20.76 -38.88
C ARG A 347 -22.46 20.61 -40.13
N GLY A 348 -23.04 20.06 -41.16
CA GLY A 348 -22.42 19.90 -42.47
C GLY A 348 -23.07 20.84 -43.52
N PRO A 349 -22.72 20.64 -44.79
CA PRO A 349 -23.33 21.37 -45.88
C PRO A 349 -24.83 21.07 -46.01
N VAL A 350 -25.56 21.97 -46.68
CA VAL A 350 -26.95 21.72 -47.09
C VAL A 350 -26.97 20.62 -48.16
N PRO A 351 -27.78 19.53 -47.97
CA PRO A 351 -27.87 18.46 -48.96
C PRO A 351 -28.46 18.96 -50.26
N GLU A 352 -27.95 18.41 -51.35
CA GLU A 352 -28.45 18.73 -52.72
C GLU A 352 -29.55 17.76 -53.14
N GLN A 353 -30.34 18.15 -54.15
CA GLN A 353 -31.26 17.24 -54.81
C GLN A 353 -30.48 16.14 -55.55
N ALA A 354 -30.83 14.87 -55.32
CA ALA A 354 -30.17 13.75 -55.99
C ALA A 354 -30.50 13.76 -57.48
N VAL A 355 -29.44 13.65 -58.32
CA VAL A 355 -29.62 13.56 -59.79
C VAL A 355 -29.62 12.13 -60.25
N TYR A 356 -28.74 11.27 -59.68
CA TYR A 356 -28.58 9.87 -60.10
C TYR A 356 -28.91 8.89 -59.00
N ARG A 357 -28.45 9.16 -57.79
CA ARG A 357 -28.61 8.24 -56.66
C ARG A 357 -28.83 9.04 -55.37
N SER A 358 -29.93 8.78 -54.68
CA SER A 358 -30.23 9.33 -53.37
C SER A 358 -29.43 8.67 -52.31
N LEU A 359 -29.08 9.44 -51.25
CA LEU A 359 -28.45 8.97 -50.03
C LEU A 359 -29.44 8.02 -49.32
N THR A 360 -28.97 6.83 -48.96
CA THR A 360 -29.75 5.87 -48.18
C THR A 360 -29.27 5.82 -46.70
N PRO A 361 -30.13 5.33 -45.79
CA PRO A 361 -29.72 5.09 -44.42
C PRO A 361 -28.51 4.13 -44.33
N GLN A 362 -28.43 3.15 -45.23
CA GLN A 362 -27.34 2.19 -45.30
C GLN A 362 -26.01 2.82 -45.74
N ASP A 363 -26.05 3.73 -46.72
CA ASP A 363 -24.86 4.47 -47.16
C ASP A 363 -24.33 5.34 -46.02
N LEU A 364 -25.21 6.01 -45.26
CA LEU A 364 -24.88 6.84 -44.12
C LEU A 364 -24.25 5.98 -42.99
N GLU A 365 -24.89 4.86 -42.66
CA GLU A 365 -24.39 3.90 -41.65
C GLU A 365 -23.00 3.39 -42.00
N GLN A 366 -22.78 3.01 -43.27
CA GLN A 366 -21.49 2.51 -43.76
C GLN A 366 -20.38 3.57 -43.59
N GLN A 367 -20.66 4.85 -43.81
CA GLN A 367 -19.66 5.94 -43.61
C GLN A 367 -19.42 6.23 -42.12
N LEU A 368 -20.46 6.22 -41.28
CA LEU A 368 -20.38 6.53 -39.87
C LEU A 368 -19.70 5.42 -39.05
N LYS A 369 -19.82 4.16 -39.49
CA LYS A 369 -19.11 3.00 -38.90
C LYS A 369 -17.59 3.02 -39.08
N LYS A 370 -17.05 3.89 -39.92
CA LYS A 370 -15.58 3.99 -40.19
C LYS A 370 -14.88 4.77 -39.07
N THR A 371 -14.92 4.23 -37.86
CA THR A 371 -14.31 4.82 -36.67
C THR A 371 -12.92 4.26 -36.36
N GLY A 372 -12.32 3.49 -37.26
CA GLY A 372 -10.96 2.96 -37.12
C GLY A 372 -9.92 4.05 -36.86
N GLY A 373 -8.88 3.75 -36.06
CA GLY A 373 -7.87 4.70 -35.62
C GLY A 373 -8.35 5.67 -34.51
N THR A 374 -9.52 5.40 -33.92
CA THR A 374 -10.07 6.12 -32.76
C THR A 374 -10.47 5.13 -31.65
N PRO A 375 -10.58 5.54 -30.40
CA PRO A 375 -11.03 4.65 -29.32
C PRO A 375 -12.53 4.32 -29.37
N TYR A 376 -13.24 4.77 -30.38
CA TYR A 376 -14.70 4.66 -30.50
C TYR A 376 -15.14 3.55 -31.45
N LEU A 377 -16.11 2.76 -31.00
CA LEU A 377 -16.81 1.75 -31.80
C LEU A 377 -18.25 2.22 -32.08
N CYS A 378 -18.60 2.41 -33.32
CA CYS A 378 -20.00 2.72 -33.67
C CYS A 378 -20.89 1.51 -33.37
N THR A 379 -21.75 1.61 -32.37
CA THR A 379 -22.70 0.54 -31.96
C THR A 379 -24.07 0.69 -32.62
N ALA A 380 -24.47 1.91 -32.97
CA ALA A 380 -25.73 2.16 -33.64
C ALA A 380 -25.70 3.48 -34.42
N VAL A 381 -26.47 3.55 -35.48
CA VAL A 381 -26.75 4.77 -36.23
C VAL A 381 -28.27 4.95 -36.31
N ARG A 382 -28.73 6.10 -35.87
CA ARG A 382 -30.13 6.52 -36.07
C ARG A 382 -30.17 7.71 -37.03
N SER A 383 -30.95 7.60 -38.09
CA SER A 383 -31.03 8.64 -39.11
C SER A 383 -32.47 9.01 -39.44
N SER A 384 -32.67 10.32 -39.74
CA SER A 384 -33.86 10.85 -40.33
C SER A 384 -33.45 11.58 -41.62
N LEU A 385 -33.85 11.03 -42.79
CA LEU A 385 -33.50 11.53 -44.11
C LEU A 385 -34.78 11.91 -44.84
N ASP A 386 -34.82 13.11 -45.43
CA ASP A 386 -35.83 13.40 -46.43
C ASP A 386 -35.50 12.69 -47.75
N PRO A 387 -36.53 12.33 -48.55
CA PRO A 387 -36.30 11.60 -49.80
C PRO A 387 -35.58 12.45 -50.85
N ASP A 388 -34.95 11.79 -51.81
CA ASP A 388 -34.28 12.38 -52.95
C ASP A 388 -33.22 13.43 -52.67
N LEU A 389 -32.50 13.25 -51.56
CA LEU A 389 -31.35 14.07 -51.19
C LEU A 389 -30.03 13.33 -51.45
N MET A 390 -29.00 14.11 -51.70
CA MET A 390 -27.63 13.67 -51.85
C MET A 390 -26.72 14.49 -50.93
N LEU A 391 -25.83 13.77 -50.24
CA LEU A 391 -24.73 14.36 -49.49
C LEU A 391 -23.45 13.61 -49.81
N PRO A 392 -22.36 14.27 -50.24
CA PRO A 392 -21.11 13.60 -50.58
C PRO A 392 -20.55 12.81 -49.40
N ALA A 393 -20.00 11.63 -49.67
CA ALA A 393 -19.36 10.81 -48.63
C ALA A 393 -18.19 11.56 -47.91
N SER A 394 -17.52 12.46 -48.63
CA SER A 394 -16.49 13.35 -48.04
C SER A 394 -17.06 14.26 -46.97
N ALA A 395 -18.25 14.82 -47.16
CA ALA A 395 -18.95 15.65 -46.19
C ALA A 395 -19.37 14.85 -44.94
N ILE A 396 -19.96 13.66 -45.14
CA ILE A 396 -20.32 12.75 -44.03
C ILE A 396 -19.06 12.38 -43.24
N ASN A 397 -17.96 12.04 -43.90
CA ASN A 397 -16.69 11.69 -43.25
C ASN A 397 -16.05 12.89 -42.53
N ALA A 398 -16.19 14.13 -43.05
CA ALA A 398 -15.76 15.34 -42.35
C ALA A 398 -16.56 15.53 -41.05
N MET A 399 -17.91 15.52 -41.14
CA MET A 399 -18.80 15.63 -39.98
C MET A 399 -18.48 14.55 -38.91
N ARG A 400 -18.25 13.30 -39.34
CA ARG A 400 -17.85 12.22 -38.40
C ARG A 400 -16.56 12.55 -37.69
N ARG A 401 -15.51 13.00 -38.40
CA ARG A 401 -14.24 13.39 -37.80
C ARG A 401 -14.40 14.54 -36.80
N ASP A 402 -15.15 15.55 -37.17
CA ASP A 402 -15.37 16.74 -36.34
C ASP A 402 -16.09 16.40 -35.05
N VAL A 403 -17.17 15.62 -35.10
CA VAL A 403 -17.96 15.27 -33.93
C VAL A 403 -17.19 14.28 -33.02
N ILE A 404 -16.36 13.40 -33.59
CA ILE A 404 -15.47 12.52 -32.82
C ILE A 404 -14.35 13.31 -32.16
N ALA A 405 -13.77 14.30 -32.84
CA ALA A 405 -12.76 15.17 -32.26
C ALA A 405 -13.32 15.97 -31.07
N GLU A 406 -14.54 16.51 -31.21
CA GLU A 406 -15.23 17.20 -30.12
C GLU A 406 -15.50 16.26 -28.92
N LEU A 407 -15.99 15.03 -29.19
CA LEU A 407 -16.19 14.03 -28.15
C LEU A 407 -14.88 13.67 -27.44
N THR A 408 -13.79 13.51 -28.18
CA THR A 408 -12.46 13.25 -27.64
C THR A 408 -12.00 14.38 -26.72
N ALA A 409 -12.14 15.62 -27.17
CA ALA A 409 -11.82 16.80 -26.37
C ALA A 409 -12.68 16.89 -25.10
N LYS A 410 -13.98 16.55 -25.20
CA LYS A 410 -14.90 16.55 -24.06
C LYS A 410 -14.55 15.48 -23.04
N ARG A 411 -14.25 14.25 -23.47
CA ARG A 411 -13.83 13.15 -22.58
C ARG A 411 -12.47 13.42 -21.91
N GLY A 412 -11.55 14.07 -22.63
CA GLY A 412 -10.24 14.41 -22.10
C GLY A 412 -10.22 15.57 -21.11
N ARG A 413 -11.33 16.29 -20.94
CA ARG A 413 -11.41 17.38 -19.96
C ARG A 413 -11.56 16.83 -18.55
N ALA A 414 -10.64 17.23 -17.67
CA ALA A 414 -10.79 16.98 -16.25
C ALA A 414 -12.03 17.68 -15.69
N ALA A 415 -12.77 17.02 -14.84
CA ALA A 415 -13.78 17.69 -14.03
C ALA A 415 -13.10 18.69 -13.09
N PRO A 416 -13.66 19.91 -12.89
CA PRO A 416 -13.06 20.86 -11.96
C PRO A 416 -13.12 20.30 -10.54
N ALA A 417 -11.94 20.10 -9.94
CA ALA A 417 -11.81 19.68 -8.55
C ALA A 417 -11.89 20.91 -7.62
N ARG A 418 -12.58 20.75 -6.50
CA ARG A 418 -12.51 21.73 -5.42
C ARG A 418 -11.14 21.68 -4.76
N LEU A 419 -10.44 22.82 -4.75
CA LEU A 419 -9.13 22.95 -4.15
C LEU A 419 -9.18 23.97 -3.02
N ASN A 420 -8.76 23.54 -1.83
CA ASN A 420 -8.66 24.40 -0.67
C ASN A 420 -7.23 24.92 -0.46
N ALA A 421 -7.06 25.94 0.39
CA ALA A 421 -5.75 26.44 0.77
C ALA A 421 -5.02 25.43 1.66
N TYR A 422 -3.68 25.44 1.59
CA TYR A 422 -2.84 24.72 2.54
C TYR A 422 -2.85 25.46 3.87
N ASP A 423 -3.08 24.73 4.95
CA ASP A 423 -3.04 25.21 6.31
C ASP A 423 -2.06 24.35 7.11
N GLU A 424 -1.12 25.01 7.78
CA GLU A 424 -0.18 24.34 8.68
C GLU A 424 -0.87 23.98 10.00
N PRO A 425 -0.67 22.76 10.51
CA PRO A 425 -1.21 22.39 11.79
C PRO A 425 -0.55 23.21 12.93
N PRO A 426 -1.27 23.51 14.01
CA PRO A 426 -0.69 24.17 15.17
C PRO A 426 0.47 23.37 15.74
N ARG A 427 1.51 24.07 16.20
CA ARG A 427 2.69 23.46 16.80
C ARG A 427 2.48 23.19 18.29
N TYR A 428 2.97 22.03 18.72
CA TYR A 428 3.01 21.60 20.11
C TYR A 428 4.46 21.23 20.46
N ASP A 429 5.04 21.88 21.48
CA ASP A 429 6.45 21.69 21.83
C ASP A 429 6.72 20.40 22.62
N GLY A 430 5.65 19.72 23.07
CA GLY A 430 5.73 18.51 23.87
C GLY A 430 5.85 18.81 25.37
N ILE A 431 6.50 17.91 26.11
CA ILE A 431 6.60 17.99 27.57
C ILE A 431 7.93 18.64 27.98
N ALA A 432 7.87 19.67 28.80
CA ALA A 432 9.06 20.26 29.37
C ALA A 432 9.59 19.37 30.52
N GLY A 433 10.91 19.32 30.66
CA GLY A 433 11.58 18.59 31.75
C GLY A 433 12.25 17.29 31.31
N GLU A 434 12.49 16.40 32.27
CA GLU A 434 13.15 15.12 32.08
C GLU A 434 12.14 14.12 31.48
N PRO A 435 12.51 13.43 30.39
CA PRO A 435 11.70 12.35 29.87
C PRO A 435 11.56 11.20 30.89
N GLN A 436 10.38 10.65 31.00
CA GLN A 436 10.08 9.52 31.88
C GLN A 436 10.66 8.22 31.34
N LEU A 437 10.77 7.21 32.19
CA LEU A 437 11.20 5.86 31.78
C LEU A 437 9.98 5.00 31.47
N THR A 438 10.00 4.40 30.27
CA THR A 438 9.09 3.29 29.94
C THR A 438 9.89 2.04 29.58
N ILE A 439 9.34 0.87 29.87
CA ILE A 439 10.02 -0.42 29.61
C ILE A 439 9.04 -1.33 28.89
N ALA A 440 9.52 -1.96 27.81
CA ALA A 440 8.80 -3.01 27.12
C ALA A 440 9.56 -4.33 27.26
N VAL A 441 8.86 -5.39 27.64
CA VAL A 441 9.40 -6.76 27.74
C VAL A 441 8.69 -7.65 26.74
N ARG A 442 9.33 -8.76 26.36
CA ARG A 442 8.78 -9.76 25.47
C ARG A 442 8.12 -10.92 26.23
N THR A 443 8.58 -11.19 27.45
CA THR A 443 8.01 -12.24 28.32
C THR A 443 7.94 -11.74 29.76
N ALA A 444 7.02 -12.27 30.55
CA ALA A 444 6.91 -11.97 31.98
C ALA A 444 8.18 -12.36 32.77
N GLY A 445 8.91 -13.41 32.33
CA GLY A 445 10.18 -13.83 32.92
C GLY A 445 11.32 -12.81 32.79
N GLN A 446 11.18 -11.77 31.96
CA GLN A 446 12.14 -10.67 31.85
C GLN A 446 11.90 -9.56 32.89
N ILE A 447 10.83 -9.62 33.68
CA ILE A 447 10.50 -8.60 34.69
C ILE A 447 11.31 -8.89 35.95
N THR A 448 12.41 -8.17 36.14
CA THR A 448 13.32 -8.34 37.29
C THR A 448 12.86 -7.49 38.50
N SER A 449 13.34 -7.84 39.70
CA SER A 449 13.12 -7.05 40.91
C SER A 449 13.73 -5.64 40.78
N ARG A 450 14.86 -5.51 40.08
CA ARG A 450 15.46 -4.20 39.77
C ARG A 450 14.55 -3.37 38.90
N MET A 451 13.99 -3.95 37.83
CA MET A 451 13.04 -3.25 36.96
C MET A 451 11.86 -2.69 37.76
N LEU A 452 11.26 -3.50 38.61
CA LEU A 452 10.13 -3.09 39.46
C LEU A 452 10.54 -1.98 40.45
N SER A 453 11.77 -2.07 41.04
CA SER A 453 12.27 -1.05 41.97
C SER A 453 12.54 0.32 41.33
N MET A 454 12.73 0.36 40.00
CA MET A 454 12.89 1.60 39.25
C MET A 454 11.58 2.35 38.99
N LYS A 455 10.44 1.71 39.25
CA LYS A 455 9.09 2.27 39.07
C LYS A 455 8.93 2.95 37.71
N PRO A 456 9.13 2.24 36.57
CA PRO A 456 8.93 2.85 35.27
C PRO A 456 7.50 3.39 35.16
N THR A 457 7.32 4.53 34.48
CA THR A 457 5.98 5.14 34.33
C THR A 457 5.01 4.20 33.64
N VAL A 458 5.49 3.47 32.61
CA VAL A 458 4.73 2.41 31.96
C VAL A 458 5.59 1.17 31.78
N LEU A 459 5.04 0.02 32.12
CA LEU A 459 5.59 -1.30 31.83
C LEU A 459 4.70 -1.97 30.77
N TYR A 460 5.22 -2.11 29.57
CA TYR A 460 4.55 -2.78 28.44
C TYR A 460 4.85 -4.26 28.45
N VAL A 461 3.81 -5.10 28.52
CA VAL A 461 3.92 -6.55 28.56
C VAL A 461 2.96 -7.14 27.51
N PRO A 462 3.34 -8.17 26.73
CA PRO A 462 2.43 -8.78 25.77
C PRO A 462 1.12 -9.24 26.41
N LEU A 463 0.01 -9.06 25.69
CA LEU A 463 -1.32 -9.39 26.16
C LEU A 463 -1.43 -10.84 26.64
N SER A 464 -0.83 -11.79 25.88
CA SER A 464 -0.81 -13.21 26.25
C SER A 464 -0.04 -13.46 27.56
N GLU A 465 1.11 -12.81 27.73
CA GLU A 465 1.91 -12.93 28.96
C GLU A 465 1.19 -12.35 30.18
N LEU A 466 0.53 -11.19 30.02
CA LEU A 466 -0.28 -10.61 31.09
C LEU A 466 -1.45 -11.51 31.51
N ALA A 467 -2.15 -12.10 30.52
CA ALA A 467 -3.28 -12.96 30.80
C ALA A 467 -2.88 -14.28 31.52
N GLU A 468 -1.64 -14.73 31.28
CA GLU A 468 -1.07 -15.95 31.92
C GLU A 468 -0.47 -15.69 33.31
N HIS A 469 -0.24 -14.40 33.69
CA HIS A 469 0.41 -14.02 34.94
C HIS A 469 -0.48 -13.05 35.76
N PRO A 470 -1.58 -13.52 36.36
CA PRO A 470 -2.54 -12.67 37.08
C PRO A 470 -1.97 -12.03 38.36
N ASP A 471 -0.81 -12.47 38.83
CA ASP A 471 -0.07 -11.91 39.97
C ASP A 471 0.68 -10.62 39.60
N LEU A 472 0.94 -10.35 38.35
CA LEU A 472 1.76 -9.23 37.89
C LEU A 472 1.26 -7.85 38.38
N PRO A 473 -0.04 -7.50 38.33
CA PRO A 473 -0.50 -6.20 38.84
C PRO A 473 -0.21 -5.97 40.32
N GLN A 474 -0.20 -7.04 41.11
CA GLN A 474 0.12 -6.95 42.56
C GLN A 474 1.61 -6.76 42.84
N ARG A 475 2.47 -7.17 41.91
CA ARG A 475 3.94 -7.02 42.02
C ARG A 475 4.43 -5.65 41.58
N VAL A 476 3.66 -4.93 40.80
CA VAL A 476 4.03 -3.64 40.21
C VAL A 476 3.61 -2.51 41.15
N SER A 477 4.46 -1.49 41.30
CA SER A 477 4.13 -0.29 42.11
C SER A 477 2.88 0.41 41.58
N VAL A 478 2.09 1.00 42.48
CA VAL A 478 0.95 1.85 42.13
C VAL A 478 1.31 3.05 41.23
N GLU A 479 2.59 3.43 41.22
CA GLU A 479 3.14 4.49 40.38
C GLU A 479 3.43 4.02 38.92
N THR A 480 3.45 2.72 38.68
CA THR A 480 3.74 2.13 37.36
C THR A 480 2.46 1.65 36.70
N GLN A 481 2.18 2.17 35.54
CA GLN A 481 1.04 1.70 34.71
C GLN A 481 1.43 0.44 33.92
N LEU A 482 0.59 -0.59 34.00
CA LEU A 482 0.69 -1.72 33.11
C LEU A 482 -0.07 -1.46 31.81
N ALA A 483 0.57 -1.74 30.67
CA ALA A 483 -0.07 -1.67 29.36
C ALA A 483 0.13 -2.98 28.58
N ALA A 484 -0.95 -3.51 28.04
CA ALA A 484 -0.89 -4.76 27.26
C ALA A 484 -0.44 -4.48 25.83
N ILE A 485 0.62 -5.14 25.36
CA ILE A 485 1.05 -5.09 23.96
C ILE A 485 0.14 -6.03 23.17
N LEU A 486 -0.61 -5.48 22.21
CA LEU A 486 -1.45 -6.29 21.33
C LEU A 486 -0.60 -7.03 20.28
N PRO A 487 -0.98 -8.26 19.87
CA PRO A 487 -0.37 -8.94 18.73
C PRO A 487 -0.41 -8.04 17.50
N ARG A 488 0.70 -7.88 16.77
CA ARG A 488 0.80 -6.90 15.68
C ARG A 488 -0.15 -7.16 14.51
N VAL A 489 -0.57 -8.40 14.34
CA VAL A 489 -1.59 -8.83 13.37
C VAL A 489 -2.64 -9.64 14.12
N ILE A 490 -3.91 -9.32 13.87
CA ILE A 490 -5.05 -10.03 14.45
C ILE A 490 -6.04 -10.28 13.30
N TRP A 491 -6.21 -11.53 12.90
CA TRP A 491 -7.21 -11.92 11.92
C TRP A 491 -8.57 -12.21 12.60
N SER A 492 -9.64 -12.33 11.81
CA SER A 492 -10.98 -12.56 12.35
C SER A 492 -11.08 -13.82 13.22
N GLY A 493 -10.38 -14.89 12.83
CA GLY A 493 -10.30 -16.13 13.64
C GLY A 493 -9.52 -15.97 14.96
N GLU A 494 -8.64 -14.96 15.06
CA GLU A 494 -7.84 -14.67 16.26
C GLU A 494 -8.53 -13.65 17.19
N LEU A 495 -9.57 -12.97 16.71
CA LEU A 495 -10.22 -11.89 17.46
C LEU A 495 -10.89 -12.38 18.76
N ALA A 496 -11.57 -13.53 18.72
CA ALA A 496 -12.26 -14.06 19.92
C ALA A 496 -11.29 -14.47 21.05
N PRO A 497 -10.16 -15.16 20.81
CA PRO A 497 -9.11 -15.35 21.81
C PRO A 497 -8.55 -14.03 22.36
N VAL A 498 -8.23 -13.07 21.50
CA VAL A 498 -7.70 -11.75 21.90
C VAL A 498 -8.71 -10.99 22.77
N ALA A 499 -9.99 -11.00 22.41
CA ALA A 499 -11.04 -10.36 23.18
C ALA A 499 -11.22 -11.00 24.59
N ARG A 500 -11.06 -12.34 24.70
CA ARG A 500 -11.07 -13.01 26.02
C ARG A 500 -9.87 -12.54 26.86
N GLN A 501 -8.67 -12.53 26.31
CA GLN A 501 -7.47 -12.06 27.01
C GLN A 501 -7.61 -10.59 27.43
N LEU A 502 -8.13 -9.71 26.56
CA LEU A 502 -8.39 -8.31 26.90
C LEU A 502 -9.36 -8.20 28.10
N ARG A 503 -10.43 -8.99 28.12
CA ARG A 503 -11.35 -9.00 29.25
C ARG A 503 -10.65 -9.44 30.54
N THR A 504 -9.88 -10.52 30.51
CA THR A 504 -9.08 -11.00 31.65
C THR A 504 -8.17 -9.91 32.19
N VAL A 505 -7.35 -9.28 31.34
CA VAL A 505 -6.43 -8.24 31.83
C VAL A 505 -7.16 -6.96 32.28
N TYR A 506 -8.34 -6.67 31.72
CA TYR A 506 -9.19 -5.57 32.19
C TYR A 506 -9.71 -5.85 33.62
N GLU A 507 -10.14 -7.07 33.90
CA GLU A 507 -10.58 -7.52 35.25
C GLU A 507 -9.41 -7.48 36.26
N MET A 508 -8.16 -7.70 35.81
CA MET A 508 -6.95 -7.56 36.60
C MET A 508 -6.56 -6.07 36.88
N GLY A 509 -7.30 -5.09 36.36
CA GLY A 509 -7.04 -3.67 36.59
C GLY A 509 -6.18 -2.99 35.51
N VAL A 510 -5.73 -3.68 34.46
CA VAL A 510 -5.04 -3.06 33.32
C VAL A 510 -6.02 -2.24 32.51
N ARG A 511 -5.67 -1.00 32.20
CA ARG A 511 -6.56 -0.06 31.48
C ARG A 511 -5.94 0.50 30.20
N GLN A 512 -4.74 0.09 29.87
CA GLN A 512 -4.00 0.63 28.73
C GLN A 512 -3.52 -0.50 27.81
N VAL A 513 -3.50 -0.22 26.50
CA VAL A 513 -2.92 -1.10 25.49
C VAL A 513 -1.92 -0.33 24.62
N LEU A 514 -0.92 -1.06 24.10
CA LEU A 514 0.01 -0.59 23.10
C LEU A 514 -0.42 -1.16 21.74
N ALA A 515 -0.75 -0.28 20.80
CA ALA A 515 -1.27 -0.61 19.47
C ALA A 515 -0.29 -0.21 18.37
N GLY A 516 0.11 -1.13 17.53
CA GLY A 516 1.04 -0.92 16.40
C GLY A 516 0.39 -1.02 15.02
N ASN A 517 -0.96 -1.08 14.96
CA ASN A 517 -1.70 -1.15 13.70
C ASN A 517 -3.05 -0.43 13.84
N LEU A 518 -3.60 0.08 12.73
CA LEU A 518 -4.87 0.81 12.74
C LEU A 518 -6.03 -0.02 13.30
N GLY A 519 -6.16 -1.30 12.91
CA GLY A 519 -7.24 -2.17 13.41
C GLY A 519 -7.20 -2.37 14.92
N GLN A 520 -6.02 -2.31 15.52
CA GLN A 520 -5.87 -2.41 16.97
C GLN A 520 -6.44 -1.19 17.73
N LEU A 521 -6.45 -0.01 17.10
CA LEU A 521 -7.09 1.19 17.67
C LEU A 521 -8.59 0.92 17.88
N HIS A 522 -9.23 0.34 16.88
CA HIS A 522 -10.65 -0.04 16.94
C HIS A 522 -10.92 -1.10 18.01
N ILE A 523 -10.14 -2.19 18.00
CA ILE A 523 -10.26 -3.29 18.98
C ILE A 523 -10.11 -2.77 20.40
N ALA A 524 -9.10 -1.95 20.66
CA ALA A 524 -8.78 -1.42 21.97
C ALA A 524 -9.89 -0.51 22.51
N ARG A 525 -10.36 0.43 21.68
CA ARG A 525 -11.45 1.36 22.06
C ARG A 525 -12.76 0.61 22.33
N THR A 526 -13.10 -0.35 21.48
CA THR A 526 -14.31 -1.18 21.65
C THR A 526 -14.24 -2.00 22.94
N ALA A 527 -13.05 -2.41 23.37
CA ALA A 527 -12.81 -3.11 24.63
C ALA A 527 -12.68 -2.18 25.85
N GLY A 528 -12.79 -0.85 25.69
CA GLY A 528 -12.77 0.14 26.78
C GLY A 528 -11.38 0.49 27.31
N PHE A 529 -10.31 0.26 26.52
CA PHE A 529 -8.95 0.61 26.89
C PHE A 529 -8.53 1.99 26.37
N ALA A 530 -7.72 2.68 27.13
CA ALA A 530 -6.90 3.80 26.66
C ALA A 530 -5.77 3.26 25.78
N VAL A 531 -5.40 4.01 24.73
CA VAL A 531 -4.51 3.52 23.67
C VAL A 531 -3.23 4.30 23.62
N ARG A 532 -2.10 3.59 23.63
CA ARG A 532 -0.78 4.08 23.30
C ARG A 532 -0.35 3.57 21.93
N GLY A 533 0.18 4.45 21.10
CA GLY A 533 0.64 4.09 19.76
C GLY A 533 2.08 3.55 19.77
N ASP A 534 2.32 2.49 19.01
CA ASP A 534 3.64 1.90 18.82
C ASP A 534 4.24 2.28 17.45
N PHE A 535 5.53 1.97 17.25
CA PHE A 535 6.29 2.28 16.02
C PHE A 535 5.61 1.79 14.73
N GLY A 536 4.83 0.71 14.79
CA GLY A 536 4.13 0.14 13.64
C GLY A 536 3.07 1.04 12.99
N LEU A 537 2.62 2.10 13.69
CA LEU A 537 1.78 3.15 13.12
C LEU A 537 2.56 4.07 12.16
N ASN A 538 3.89 3.93 12.07
CA ASN A 538 4.77 4.65 11.14
C ASN A 538 4.65 6.19 11.21
N ILE A 539 4.64 6.75 12.41
CA ILE A 539 4.47 8.20 12.61
C ILE A 539 5.81 8.93 12.41
N VAL A 540 5.85 9.81 11.40
CA VAL A 540 7.06 10.57 11.02
C VAL A 540 6.81 12.07 10.80
N ASN A 541 5.58 12.56 11.00
CA ASN A 541 5.24 13.97 10.77
C ASN A 541 4.18 14.49 11.74
N SER A 542 4.12 15.81 11.81
CA SER A 542 3.27 16.57 12.74
C SER A 542 1.77 16.41 12.45
N ARG A 543 1.38 16.23 11.17
CA ARG A 543 -0.03 16.01 10.80
C ARG A 543 -0.53 14.65 11.28
N ALA A 544 0.30 13.62 11.19
CA ALA A 544 -0.02 12.31 11.73
C ALA A 544 -0.13 12.35 13.26
N MET A 545 0.75 13.07 13.96
CA MET A 545 0.66 13.29 15.42
C MET A 545 -0.64 14.00 15.81
N ARG A 546 -1.06 15.00 15.05
CA ARG A 546 -2.34 15.69 15.27
C ARG A 546 -3.53 14.73 15.09
N TYR A 547 -3.52 13.94 14.04
CA TYR A 547 -4.57 12.92 13.84
C TYR A 547 -4.67 11.97 15.03
N LEU A 548 -3.55 11.46 15.56
CA LEU A 548 -3.54 10.58 16.74
C LEU A 548 -4.10 11.28 17.97
N ARG A 549 -3.85 12.59 18.16
CA ARG A 549 -4.48 13.39 19.21
C ARG A 549 -5.99 13.44 19.06
N GLU A 550 -6.47 13.69 17.85
CA GLU A 550 -7.91 13.70 17.53
C GLU A 550 -8.54 12.33 17.79
N GLN A 551 -7.75 11.26 17.64
CA GLN A 551 -8.13 9.90 17.97
C GLN A 551 -8.01 9.57 19.47
N GLY A 552 -7.56 10.49 20.31
CA GLY A 552 -7.49 10.33 21.77
C GLY A 552 -6.39 9.36 22.25
N LEU A 553 -5.25 9.26 21.55
CA LEU A 553 -4.13 8.45 22.01
C LEU A 553 -3.40 9.13 23.19
N ASP A 554 -3.04 8.32 24.20
CA ASP A 554 -2.32 8.79 25.39
C ASP A 554 -0.83 9.07 25.11
N SER A 555 -0.20 8.33 24.21
CA SER A 555 1.19 8.54 23.79
C SER A 555 1.46 7.86 22.44
N GLN A 556 2.60 8.23 21.82
CA GLN A 556 3.05 7.63 20.55
C GLN A 556 4.56 7.40 20.55
N LEU A 557 5.00 6.17 20.29
CA LEU A 557 6.39 5.88 19.97
C LEU A 557 6.69 6.33 18.55
N LEU A 558 7.60 7.31 18.40
CA LEU A 558 8.00 7.82 17.10
C LEU A 558 8.78 6.76 16.29
N SER A 559 8.69 6.85 14.97
CA SER A 559 9.42 5.97 14.07
C SER A 559 10.92 6.05 14.30
N PHE A 560 11.59 4.89 14.41
CA PHE A 560 13.05 4.83 14.51
C PHE A 560 13.78 5.06 13.17
N GLU A 561 13.06 5.37 12.10
CA GLU A 561 13.62 5.88 10.84
C GLU A 561 13.86 7.41 10.87
N LEU A 562 13.37 8.12 11.88
CA LEU A 562 13.61 9.55 12.08
C LEU A 562 15.03 9.82 12.63
N THR A 563 15.60 10.95 12.22
CA THR A 563 16.81 11.50 12.85
C THR A 563 16.48 12.30 14.11
N LEU A 564 17.47 12.49 15.00
CA LEU A 564 17.27 13.32 16.21
C LEU A 564 16.81 14.75 15.88
N PRO A 565 17.34 15.45 14.85
CA PRO A 565 16.79 16.74 14.46
C PRO A 565 15.30 16.68 14.05
N GLN A 566 14.89 15.66 13.28
CA GLN A 566 13.49 15.48 12.90
C GLN A 566 12.60 15.20 14.12
N ILE A 567 13.10 14.39 15.08
CA ILE A 567 12.40 14.13 16.36
C ILE A 567 12.25 15.40 17.20
N ARG A 568 13.28 16.27 17.23
CA ARG A 568 13.19 17.57 17.88
C ARG A 568 12.14 18.46 17.23
N ASP A 569 12.11 18.49 15.89
CA ASP A 569 11.34 19.46 15.12
C ASP A 569 9.86 19.04 14.90
N ILE A 570 9.54 17.73 14.98
CA ILE A 570 8.15 17.24 14.89
C ILE A 570 7.29 17.84 16.01
N SER A 571 6.08 18.29 15.66
CA SER A 571 5.10 18.80 16.63
C SER A 571 4.53 17.65 17.46
N LYS A 572 4.64 17.75 18.77
CA LYS A 572 4.26 16.70 19.73
C LYS A 572 2.83 16.89 20.23
N ALA A 573 1.89 16.81 19.30
CA ALA A 573 0.46 16.91 19.60
C ALA A 573 -0.03 15.82 20.56
N VAL A 574 0.65 14.67 20.59
CA VAL A 574 0.48 13.56 21.53
C VAL A 574 1.81 13.40 22.28
N PRO A 575 1.82 13.03 23.58
CA PRO A 575 3.04 12.67 24.30
C PRO A 575 3.92 11.71 23.52
N ALA A 576 5.12 12.19 23.13
CA ALA A 576 6.02 11.47 22.24
C ALA A 576 7.01 10.62 23.02
N GLU A 577 7.18 9.37 22.59
CA GLU A 577 8.10 8.40 23.17
C GLU A 577 9.22 8.07 22.17
N LEU A 578 10.44 7.84 22.66
CA LEU A 578 11.60 7.49 21.86
C LEU A 578 12.22 6.19 22.33
N LEU A 579 12.48 5.26 21.41
CA LEU A 579 13.22 4.03 21.69
C LEU A 579 14.72 4.33 21.78
N ILE A 580 15.34 4.01 22.93
CA ILE A 580 16.77 4.28 23.18
C ILE A 580 17.62 3.04 23.42
N TYR A 581 16.99 1.87 23.64
CA TYR A 581 17.66 0.59 23.82
C TYR A 581 16.81 -0.57 23.30
N GLY A 582 17.45 -1.52 22.65
CA GLY A 582 16.90 -2.83 22.28
C GLY A 582 17.16 -3.23 20.83
N ARG A 583 16.78 -4.44 20.44
CA ARG A 583 16.86 -4.87 19.05
C ARG A 583 15.67 -4.36 18.27
N LEU A 584 15.93 -3.62 17.18
CA LEU A 584 14.87 -3.13 16.29
C LEU A 584 14.19 -4.29 15.58
N PRO A 585 12.86 -4.38 15.53
CA PRO A 585 12.14 -5.33 14.71
C PRO A 585 12.24 -4.90 13.24
N LEU A 586 12.80 -5.77 12.39
CA LEU A 586 13.06 -5.48 10.99
C LEU A 586 11.97 -5.99 10.05
N MET A 587 11.37 -7.13 10.38
CA MET A 587 10.31 -7.75 9.57
C MET A 587 9.31 -8.48 10.48
N LEU A 588 8.04 -8.39 10.14
CA LEU A 588 6.97 -9.23 10.66
C LEU A 588 6.50 -10.16 9.54
N MET A 589 6.55 -11.47 9.76
CA MET A 589 6.40 -12.47 8.71
C MET A 589 5.27 -13.44 9.04
N GLU A 590 4.35 -13.65 8.10
CA GLU A 590 3.31 -14.66 8.18
C GLU A 590 3.88 -16.06 7.91
N ASN A 591 4.71 -16.18 6.88
CA ASN A 591 5.36 -17.45 6.57
C ASN A 591 6.50 -17.73 7.56
N CYS A 592 6.41 -18.87 8.27
CA CYS A 592 7.31 -19.20 9.36
C CYS A 592 8.68 -19.68 8.89
N VAL A 593 9.68 -18.80 8.90
CA VAL A 593 11.08 -19.13 8.52
C VAL A 593 11.69 -20.23 9.40
N MET A 594 11.29 -20.30 10.68
CA MET A 594 11.79 -21.33 11.60
C MET A 594 11.28 -22.73 11.24
N LYS A 595 9.97 -22.83 10.94
CA LYS A 595 9.36 -24.11 10.51
C LYS A 595 9.89 -24.54 9.14
N ASN A 596 10.07 -23.64 8.22
CA ASN A 596 10.53 -23.93 6.86
C ASN A 596 11.97 -24.46 6.80
N ARG A 597 12.77 -24.27 7.86
CA ARG A 597 14.12 -24.81 7.96
C ARG A 597 14.13 -26.35 8.06
N THR A 598 13.25 -26.90 8.88
CA THR A 598 13.29 -28.32 9.28
C THR A 598 11.94 -29.04 9.06
N GLY A 599 10.89 -28.35 8.63
CA GLY A 599 9.52 -28.85 8.59
C GLY A 599 8.83 -28.90 9.96
N ILE A 600 9.57 -28.66 11.05
CA ILE A 600 9.08 -28.76 12.44
C ILE A 600 9.09 -27.37 13.11
N CYS A 601 8.08 -27.08 13.91
CA CYS A 601 8.02 -25.86 14.70
C CYS A 601 9.12 -25.88 15.79
N ALA A 602 10.05 -24.93 15.70
CA ALA A 602 11.20 -24.80 16.62
C ALA A 602 11.14 -23.53 17.49
N CYS A 603 10.01 -22.83 17.52
CA CYS A 603 9.90 -21.54 18.22
C CYS A 603 9.99 -21.64 19.76
N GLN A 604 9.82 -22.83 20.32
CA GLN A 604 9.96 -23.10 21.77
C GLN A 604 11.38 -23.56 22.17
N THR A 605 12.20 -24.03 21.21
CA THR A 605 13.46 -24.70 21.50
C THR A 605 14.70 -23.80 21.37
N GLY A 606 14.52 -22.53 21.06
CA GLY A 606 15.61 -21.56 20.98
C GLY A 606 15.45 -20.49 19.90
N THR A 607 16.39 -19.57 19.86
CA THR A 607 16.45 -18.49 18.88
C THR A 607 17.11 -19.00 17.60
N VAL A 608 16.40 -18.97 16.49
CA VAL A 608 16.97 -19.18 15.16
C VAL A 608 17.63 -17.87 14.72
N ARG A 609 18.79 -17.96 14.06
CA ARG A 609 19.52 -16.82 13.54
C ARG A 609 19.73 -16.97 12.04
N LEU A 610 19.41 -15.93 11.28
CA LEU A 610 19.87 -15.82 9.90
C LEU A 610 21.20 -15.08 9.85
N VAL A 611 22.11 -15.56 9.01
CA VAL A 611 23.44 -14.97 8.82
C VAL A 611 23.55 -14.49 7.38
N ASP A 612 23.91 -13.23 7.20
CA ASP A 612 24.13 -12.63 5.89
C ASP A 612 25.57 -12.84 5.38
N ARG A 613 25.84 -12.31 4.18
CA ARG A 613 27.14 -12.41 3.49
C ARG A 613 28.34 -11.76 4.21
N VAL A 614 28.06 -10.85 5.16
CA VAL A 614 29.12 -10.20 5.96
C VAL A 614 29.23 -10.79 7.35
N GLY A 615 28.48 -11.85 7.65
CA GLY A 615 28.51 -12.55 8.92
C GLY A 615 27.64 -11.91 10.01
N GLU A 616 26.78 -10.92 9.66
CA GLU A 616 25.84 -10.34 10.64
C GLU A 616 24.72 -11.36 10.96
N GLU A 617 24.46 -11.54 12.26
CA GLU A 617 23.47 -12.50 12.76
C GLU A 617 22.15 -11.79 13.12
N PHE A 618 21.07 -12.15 12.46
CA PHE A 618 19.73 -11.63 12.71
C PHE A 618 18.89 -12.64 13.49
N PRO A 619 18.59 -12.38 14.77
CA PRO A 619 17.73 -13.26 15.54
C PRO A 619 16.29 -13.25 15.00
N ILE A 620 15.68 -14.46 14.93
CA ILE A 620 14.27 -14.64 14.65
C ILE A 620 13.58 -15.07 15.92
N VAL A 621 12.53 -14.37 16.29
CA VAL A 621 11.72 -14.70 17.47
C VAL A 621 10.25 -14.83 17.05
N LYS A 622 9.48 -15.55 17.86
CA LYS A 622 8.02 -15.63 17.72
C LYS A 622 7.38 -14.31 18.15
N ASP A 623 6.41 -13.79 17.42
CA ASP A 623 5.57 -12.69 17.90
C ASP A 623 4.68 -13.23 19.05
N PRO A 624 4.66 -12.60 20.23
CA PRO A 624 3.94 -13.14 21.38
C PRO A 624 2.45 -13.37 21.10
N GLY A 625 1.94 -14.51 21.53
CA GLY A 625 0.54 -14.89 21.34
C GLY A 625 0.16 -15.39 19.93
N THR A 626 1.10 -15.39 18.97
CA THR A 626 0.83 -15.78 17.57
C THR A 626 1.83 -16.81 17.05
N CYS A 627 1.64 -17.32 15.81
CA CYS A 627 2.66 -18.13 15.11
C CYS A 627 3.53 -17.32 14.14
N ARG A 628 3.41 -15.98 14.12
CA ARG A 628 4.19 -15.10 13.26
C ARG A 628 5.60 -14.94 13.76
N ASN A 629 6.52 -14.71 12.84
CA ASN A 629 7.93 -14.49 13.17
C ASN A 629 8.30 -13.02 13.05
N VAL A 630 9.16 -12.56 13.97
CA VAL A 630 9.79 -11.26 13.91
C VAL A 630 11.29 -11.44 13.69
N LEU A 631 11.82 -10.89 12.61
CA LEU A 631 13.26 -10.75 12.39
C LEU A 631 13.75 -9.52 13.14
N LEU A 632 14.72 -9.71 14.03
CA LEU A 632 15.32 -8.64 14.80
C LEU A 632 16.66 -8.21 14.21
N ASN A 633 17.03 -6.94 14.44
CA ASN A 633 18.36 -6.44 14.08
C ASN A 633 19.46 -7.23 14.80
N GLY A 634 20.55 -7.52 14.10
CA GLY A 634 21.72 -8.20 14.67
C GLY A 634 22.36 -7.40 15.79
N LYS A 635 22.46 -6.07 15.62
CA LYS A 635 23.00 -5.15 16.63
C LYS A 635 21.91 -4.52 17.46
N LYS A 636 22.14 -4.39 18.76
CA LYS A 636 21.24 -3.66 19.66
C LYS A 636 21.34 -2.17 19.40
N LEU A 637 20.21 -1.46 19.33
CA LEU A 637 20.17 0.00 19.47
C LEU A 637 20.68 0.36 20.87
N TYR A 638 21.59 1.33 20.96
CA TYR A 638 22.11 1.80 22.22
C TYR A 638 22.33 3.31 22.19
N LEU A 639 21.58 4.05 23.01
CA LEU A 639 21.63 5.50 23.17
C LEU A 639 21.65 5.92 24.65
N LEU A 640 21.94 4.99 25.58
CA LEU A 640 21.93 5.29 27.02
C LEU A 640 22.94 6.38 27.38
N ASP A 641 24.12 6.37 26.74
CA ASP A 641 25.17 7.38 26.86
C ASP A 641 24.81 8.74 26.23
N LYS A 642 23.71 8.82 25.50
CA LYS A 642 23.20 10.08 24.88
C LYS A 642 21.96 10.61 25.58
N LYS A 643 21.54 10.03 26.69
CA LYS A 643 20.32 10.38 27.42
C LYS A 643 20.22 11.89 27.70
N ASP A 644 21.33 12.53 28.11
CA ASP A 644 21.36 13.97 28.38
C ASP A 644 21.14 14.83 27.13
N ALA A 645 21.60 14.38 25.97
CA ALA A 645 21.38 15.07 24.70
C ALA A 645 19.91 14.98 24.22
N LEU A 646 19.11 14.08 24.79
CA LEU A 646 17.68 13.93 24.48
C LEU A 646 16.79 14.83 25.35
N ARG A 647 17.36 15.43 26.41
CA ARG A 647 16.67 16.44 27.22
C ARG A 647 16.33 17.68 26.38
N GLY A 648 15.21 18.27 26.61
CA GLY A 648 14.79 19.48 25.88
C GLY A 648 14.25 19.22 24.46
N MET A 649 14.13 17.95 24.02
CA MET A 649 13.50 17.60 22.74
C MET A 649 11.96 17.52 22.82
N GLY A 650 11.34 17.85 23.97
CA GLY A 650 9.89 17.77 24.17
C GLY A 650 9.36 16.33 24.27
N LEU A 651 10.22 15.35 24.49
CA LEU A 651 9.82 13.95 24.63
C LEU A 651 9.15 13.70 25.98
N TRP A 652 8.07 12.94 25.97
CA TRP A 652 7.42 12.48 27.19
C TRP A 652 8.20 11.35 27.87
N ALA A 653 8.73 10.39 27.09
CA ALA A 653 9.41 9.23 27.65
C ALA A 653 10.51 8.67 26.76
N LEU A 654 11.44 7.95 27.39
CA LEU A 654 12.48 7.15 26.76
C LEU A 654 12.17 5.67 27.03
N ARG A 655 12.08 4.87 25.95
CA ARG A 655 11.74 3.46 26.04
C ARG A 655 12.97 2.56 26.00
N LEU A 656 13.06 1.63 26.96
CA LEU A 656 13.93 0.45 26.88
C LEU A 656 13.09 -0.74 26.41
N GLN A 657 13.52 -1.43 25.35
CA GLN A 657 12.81 -2.58 24.80
C GLN A 657 13.68 -3.84 24.91
N PHE A 658 13.29 -4.75 25.78
CA PHE A 658 13.97 -6.02 25.97
C PHE A 658 13.35 -7.10 25.08
N THR A 659 14.20 -7.80 24.33
CA THR A 659 13.78 -8.80 23.32
C THR A 659 14.40 -10.17 23.57
N THR A 660 15.72 -10.27 23.47
CA THR A 660 16.50 -11.52 23.61
C THR A 660 17.32 -11.56 24.90
N GLU A 661 17.28 -10.50 25.68
CA GLU A 661 18.04 -10.36 26.92
C GLU A 661 17.51 -11.27 28.01
N ASN A 662 18.42 -11.94 28.74
CA ASN A 662 18.09 -12.64 29.97
C ASN A 662 18.00 -11.67 31.16
N PRO A 663 17.42 -12.06 32.32
CA PRO A 663 17.26 -11.17 33.48
C PRO A 663 18.57 -10.53 33.98
N GLY A 664 19.69 -11.23 33.93
CA GLY A 664 20.98 -10.66 34.35
C GLY A 664 21.52 -9.60 33.38
N GLU A 665 21.31 -9.75 32.09
CA GLU A 665 21.64 -8.74 31.07
C GLU A 665 20.74 -7.50 31.24
N ILE A 666 19.45 -7.71 31.50
CA ILE A 666 18.49 -6.65 31.77
C ILE A 666 18.94 -5.80 32.96
N ASP A 667 19.29 -6.42 34.08
CA ASP A 667 19.74 -5.70 35.26
C ASP A 667 21.00 -4.86 35.02
N LYS A 668 21.93 -5.34 34.18
CA LYS A 668 23.11 -4.57 33.77
C LYS A 668 22.73 -3.33 32.96
N VAL A 669 21.81 -3.46 32.01
CA VAL A 669 21.29 -2.33 31.21
C VAL A 669 20.58 -1.31 32.09
N LEU A 670 19.79 -1.78 33.06
CA LEU A 670 19.09 -0.90 34.02
C LEU A 670 20.07 -0.16 34.94
N MET A 671 21.17 -0.79 35.35
CA MET A 671 22.24 -0.11 36.11
C MET A 671 22.92 0.98 35.28
N ASP A 672 23.16 0.72 34.00
CA ASP A 672 23.74 1.71 33.10
C ASP A 672 22.78 2.90 32.88
N TYR A 673 21.50 2.63 32.67
CA TYR A 673 20.50 3.70 32.60
C TYR A 673 20.47 4.59 33.84
N GLN A 674 20.70 4.02 35.02
CA GLN A 674 20.82 4.75 36.31
C GLN A 674 22.16 5.47 36.47
N GLY A 675 23.15 5.26 35.58
CA GLY A 675 24.50 5.78 35.73
C GLY A 675 25.34 5.11 36.84
N ARG A 676 24.92 3.88 37.27
CA ARG A 676 25.60 3.12 38.35
C ARG A 676 26.70 2.17 37.83
N ALA A 677 26.65 1.82 36.56
CA ALA A 677 27.65 1.00 35.89
C ALA A 677 27.58 1.26 34.39
N VAL A 678 28.68 1.04 33.67
CA VAL A 678 28.68 1.08 32.21
C VAL A 678 28.40 -0.34 31.71
N PHE A 679 27.35 -0.47 30.90
CA PHE A 679 27.02 -1.74 30.24
C PHE A 679 27.85 -1.88 28.95
N ASP A 680 28.62 -2.95 28.86
CA ASP A 680 29.26 -3.31 27.60
C ASP A 680 28.19 -3.86 26.64
N ALA A 681 27.73 -3.01 25.73
CA ALA A 681 26.77 -3.41 24.71
C ALA A 681 27.37 -4.30 23.62
N GLY A 682 28.68 -4.55 23.64
CA GLY A 682 29.38 -5.23 22.56
C GLY A 682 29.26 -4.48 21.24
N SER A 683 28.98 -5.21 20.16
CA SER A 683 28.63 -4.58 18.87
C SER A 683 27.21 -4.00 18.91
N TYR A 684 27.10 -2.68 18.88
CA TYR A 684 25.82 -1.96 18.91
C TYR A 684 25.65 -1.00 17.73
N THR A 685 24.44 -0.46 17.57
CA THR A 685 24.12 0.56 16.58
C THR A 685 23.50 1.78 17.22
N ARG A 686 23.72 2.96 16.63
CA ARG A 686 22.97 4.18 16.95
C ARG A 686 21.63 4.27 16.18
N GLY A 687 21.28 3.19 15.47
CA GLY A 687 20.11 3.18 14.60
C GLY A 687 20.24 4.20 13.46
N LEU A 688 19.12 4.74 13.06
CA LEU A 688 19.01 5.77 12.00
C LEU A 688 18.97 7.19 12.58
N TYR A 689 19.00 7.35 13.89
CA TYR A 689 18.86 8.63 14.59
C TYR A 689 19.92 9.68 14.25
N SER A 690 21.14 9.25 13.87
CA SER A 690 22.22 10.15 13.46
C SER A 690 22.34 10.27 11.94
N ARG A 691 21.97 9.22 11.19
CA ARG A 691 22.25 9.12 9.76
C ARG A 691 21.00 9.30 8.88
N GLY A 692 19.82 9.00 9.44
CA GLY A 692 18.55 9.02 8.73
C GLY A 692 18.42 7.95 7.67
N VAL A 693 17.32 8.03 6.93
CA VAL A 693 17.04 7.23 5.72
C VAL A 693 17.05 8.12 4.48
N GLU A 694 17.35 7.49 3.36
CA GLU A 694 17.26 8.11 2.02
C GLU A 694 15.82 8.12 1.51
#